data_a11c6e011c7f4a08005d32927ef0256a
#
_entry.id   a11c6e011c7f4a08005d32927ef0256a
#
_cell.length_a   1.000
_cell.length_b   1.000
_cell.length_c   1.000
_cell.angle_alpha   90.00
_cell.angle_beta   90.00
_cell.angle_gamma   90.00
#
_symmetry.space_group_name_H-M   'P 1'
#
loop_
_entity.id
_entity.type
_entity.pdbx_description
1 polymer ?
#
loop_
_entity_poly.entity_id
_entity_poly.type
_entity_poly.pdbx_seq_one_letter_code
_entity_poly.pdbx_strand_id
1 'polypeptide(L)'
;MAMNYYDKFVAKLQEIFMMDHAELDFGIYRIMNQKRDEIQHFLQVDLLPQVKTALQGDGGNAQQAIQRMAEIEQMFAGMDIETLPDLNSNVAEYKKLKAQLAQGGNAEDMEGEVFSHLVTFFSRYYDGGDFLSKRRYKDNTYAIPYNGEEVKLYWANSDQYYIKTSEYFRNYTFVLPTSRKKVHFVLKDASTEQNNNRAANNMERRFALWEPENEGEQVIEVTADGELNIYFTYELMPKATKQKDLLAAALETITPLVPADFEEVLSAKAPTKDNPNRTLLEKHLTDYTAKNSFDYFIHKDLGGFLSRELDFYIKNEVLHIDDLDPQHINSQLSIVKAIKQVGQKIIQMLAQLENFQKKLWLKKKFVVQSDYCITLDRVPEKLYPEIIANDAQRKEWVRLFAIDDIKGDMMTEAYSEPLTIEFLKQNQFLVLDTAFFDAKFKHQLVKSMENIDKQTNGWLINSENFQALQLLQEKYKKGIKCIYIDPPYNTNASEIIYKNGYKHSSWNSLLYDRLTIADNLVDSLGFRITAIDHAECFNLGKIQDYIYGEDNRLAIVSVQHNPKGRNQAKFFSENIEYLFFYAKDAVKSDFRQVAISDDVLATFTLSDENGKYRYENYIRARTVWSHANRPDNWYPIYVSHDLKDITSDYHEGYYELYPITDQGEFSWKNVKETFDELNKKKGYFIATKDNGKIILQHKYYEQEVLKNLWIDKKYQSEFNGTNVLKAMIPNNGFDYPKSIYAVEDCIKLCAEKKDVVLDYFGGSGTTAHAVINLNKKDNGSRYFILVEMGHHFDTVLRPRVEKVVYSEDWDNGKPVSRNGISQCFKYIRLEQYEDTLNNLEIKEQQTDWTNEEFQESYMLSYMLDTETRDSLLNLKWFENPFEMTLKTTKDNELVETKVDMVETFNYLIGLNVETEDWYQDDNICVVQGKTHREGLKTLVIWRNCKAVDNEALNVFFDKMDFRTRDTEFDLIYVNGDNTLPNLKRDEDHWKVVLTEEEFAKRMFEEN
;
A
#
# COMPACT_ATOMS: atom_id res chain seq x y z
N MET A 1 -23.42 4.34 -44.16
CA MET A 1 -22.26 3.72 -44.80
C MET A 1 -21.63 2.76 -43.83
N ALA A 2 -21.26 1.54 -44.22
CA ALA A 2 -20.51 0.66 -43.34
C ALA A 2 -19.12 1.30 -43.11
N MET A 3 -18.69 1.47 -41.86
CA MET A 3 -17.32 1.89 -41.51
C MET A 3 -16.32 0.91 -42.12
N ASN A 4 -15.30 1.40 -42.79
CA ASN A 4 -14.23 0.55 -43.30
C ASN A 4 -13.40 -0.03 -42.13
N TYR A 5 -12.55 -1.01 -42.39
CA TYR A 5 -11.76 -1.64 -41.32
C TYR A 5 -10.75 -0.69 -40.66
N TYR A 6 -10.21 0.26 -41.41
CA TYR A 6 -9.31 1.30 -40.89
C TYR A 6 -10.05 2.22 -39.90
N ASP A 7 -11.24 2.71 -40.27
CA ASP A 7 -12.02 3.57 -39.38
C ASP A 7 -12.39 2.86 -38.04
N LYS A 8 -12.71 1.55 -38.15
CA LYS A 8 -12.99 0.73 -36.97
C LYS A 8 -11.73 0.58 -36.08
N PHE A 9 -10.57 0.44 -36.71
CA PHE A 9 -9.30 0.32 -36.02
C PHE A 9 -8.92 1.63 -35.33
N VAL A 10 -9.00 2.76 -36.00
CA VAL A 10 -8.77 4.08 -35.42
C VAL A 10 -9.75 4.34 -34.27
N ALA A 11 -11.03 4.04 -34.42
CA ALA A 11 -12.01 4.17 -33.34
C ALA A 11 -11.67 3.29 -32.15
N LYS A 12 -11.20 2.05 -32.38
CA LYS A 12 -10.76 1.18 -31.29
C LYS A 12 -9.51 1.71 -30.56
N LEU A 13 -8.56 2.27 -31.27
CA LEU A 13 -7.41 2.92 -30.66
C LEU A 13 -7.79 4.18 -29.88
N GLN A 14 -8.70 5.00 -30.40
CA GLN A 14 -9.23 6.16 -29.69
C GLN A 14 -9.94 5.75 -28.40
N GLU A 15 -10.67 4.63 -28.40
CA GLU A 15 -11.26 4.03 -27.20
C GLU A 15 -10.17 3.59 -26.20
N ILE A 16 -9.15 2.86 -26.66
CA ILE A 16 -8.05 2.35 -25.82
C ILE A 16 -7.27 3.50 -25.16
N PHE A 17 -6.97 4.54 -25.94
CA PHE A 17 -6.29 5.75 -25.46
C PHE A 17 -7.24 6.74 -24.75
N MET A 18 -8.51 6.38 -24.59
CA MET A 18 -9.56 7.20 -23.97
C MET A 18 -9.64 8.64 -24.52
N MET A 19 -9.39 8.80 -25.82
CA MET A 19 -9.34 10.12 -26.46
C MET A 19 -10.72 10.76 -26.59
N ASP A 20 -11.80 10.01 -26.43
CA ASP A 20 -13.17 10.55 -26.46
C ASP A 20 -13.57 11.19 -25.12
N HIS A 21 -12.72 11.10 -24.09
CA HIS A 21 -12.94 11.63 -22.75
C HIS A 21 -12.09 12.88 -22.48
N ALA A 22 -12.19 13.89 -23.35
CA ALA A 22 -11.47 15.17 -23.20
C ALA A 22 -11.85 15.93 -21.92
N GLU A 23 -12.97 15.58 -21.32
CA GLU A 23 -13.46 16.12 -20.05
C GLU A 23 -12.72 15.59 -18.82
N LEU A 24 -11.96 14.49 -18.95
CA LEU A 24 -11.20 13.94 -17.85
C LEU A 24 -9.85 14.68 -17.72
N ASP A 25 -9.78 15.66 -16.82
CA ASP A 25 -8.58 16.46 -16.56
C ASP A 25 -7.95 16.07 -15.21
N PHE A 26 -7.63 14.78 -15.05
CA PHE A 26 -6.95 14.27 -13.86
C PHE A 26 -6.04 13.09 -14.20
N GLY A 27 -4.95 12.94 -13.43
CA GLY A 27 -4.03 11.83 -13.54
C GLY A 27 -3.46 11.66 -14.94
N ILE A 28 -3.45 10.40 -15.42
CA ILE A 28 -2.93 10.05 -16.73
C ILE A 28 -3.76 10.65 -17.88
N TYR A 29 -5.06 10.86 -17.67
CA TYR A 29 -5.93 11.47 -18.70
C TYR A 29 -5.52 12.90 -19.01
N ARG A 30 -5.04 13.64 -18.02
CA ARG A 30 -4.49 15.00 -18.21
C ARG A 30 -3.29 14.96 -19.15
N ILE A 31 -2.38 14.01 -18.96
CA ILE A 31 -1.21 13.83 -19.85
C ILE A 31 -1.68 13.44 -21.24
N MET A 32 -2.58 12.47 -21.35
CA MET A 32 -3.15 12.04 -22.62
C MET A 32 -3.85 13.19 -23.38
N ASN A 33 -4.58 14.05 -22.65
CA ASN A 33 -5.23 15.21 -23.23
C ASN A 33 -4.24 16.28 -23.70
N GLN A 34 -3.14 16.49 -22.98
CA GLN A 34 -2.08 17.41 -23.41
C GLN A 34 -1.33 16.91 -24.66
N LYS A 35 -1.18 15.59 -24.82
CA LYS A 35 -0.55 14.94 -25.98
C LYS A 35 -1.53 14.45 -27.03
N ARG A 36 -2.77 14.89 -26.93
CA ARG A 36 -3.87 14.45 -27.83
C ARG A 36 -3.56 14.65 -29.30
N ASP A 37 -3.06 15.83 -29.67
CA ASP A 37 -2.83 16.18 -31.06
C ASP A 37 -1.71 15.33 -31.69
N GLU A 38 -0.64 15.06 -30.93
CA GLU A 38 0.46 14.19 -31.36
C GLU A 38 0.00 12.74 -31.49
N ILE A 39 -0.77 12.25 -30.52
CA ILE A 39 -1.34 10.89 -30.56
C ILE A 39 -2.32 10.78 -31.74
N GLN A 40 -3.16 11.77 -31.96
CA GLN A 40 -4.09 11.79 -33.09
C GLN A 40 -3.35 11.82 -34.42
N HIS A 41 -2.30 12.63 -34.54
CA HIS A 41 -1.46 12.68 -35.74
C HIS A 41 -0.85 11.29 -36.02
N PHE A 42 -0.24 10.67 -35.02
CA PHE A 42 0.29 9.31 -35.15
C PHE A 42 -0.76 8.30 -35.62
N LEU A 43 -1.94 8.29 -34.99
CA LEU A 43 -3.00 7.35 -35.29
C LEU A 43 -3.61 7.57 -36.69
N GLN A 44 -3.78 8.81 -37.14
CA GLN A 44 -4.49 9.16 -38.38
C GLN A 44 -3.58 9.36 -39.56
N VAL A 45 -2.36 9.86 -39.34
CA VAL A 45 -1.44 10.24 -40.41
C VAL A 45 -0.29 9.25 -40.60
N ASP A 46 0.35 8.82 -39.50
CA ASP A 46 1.58 8.02 -39.61
C ASP A 46 1.31 6.51 -39.71
N LEU A 47 0.24 6.02 -39.09
CA LEU A 47 -0.04 4.59 -38.98
C LEU A 47 -0.41 3.92 -40.30
N LEU A 48 -1.25 4.58 -41.14
CA LEU A 48 -1.70 4.05 -42.44
C LEU A 48 -0.56 3.90 -43.44
N PRO A 49 0.31 4.91 -43.66
CA PRO A 49 1.50 4.74 -44.51
C PRO A 49 2.42 3.62 -44.05
N GLN A 50 2.56 3.40 -42.73
CA GLN A 50 3.38 2.32 -42.15
C GLN A 50 2.81 0.94 -42.50
N VAL A 51 1.47 0.74 -42.43
CA VAL A 51 0.85 -0.50 -42.89
C VAL A 51 1.13 -0.72 -44.40
N LYS A 52 0.98 0.33 -45.20
CA LYS A 52 1.28 0.26 -46.65
C LYS A 52 2.72 -0.10 -46.92
N THR A 53 3.65 0.53 -46.21
CA THR A 53 5.10 0.23 -46.33
C THR A 53 5.42 -1.19 -45.87
N ALA A 54 4.80 -1.65 -44.79
CA ALA A 54 5.00 -3.01 -44.28
C ALA A 54 4.45 -4.08 -45.26
N LEU A 55 3.34 -3.81 -45.90
CA LEU A 55 2.78 -4.67 -46.94
C LEU A 55 3.60 -4.63 -48.23
N GLN A 56 4.24 -3.49 -48.54
CA GLN A 56 5.12 -3.31 -49.67
C GLN A 56 6.56 -3.83 -49.41
N GLY A 57 6.84 -4.37 -48.25
CA GLY A 57 8.17 -4.68 -47.73
C GLY A 57 9.12 -5.57 -48.57
N ASP A 58 8.66 -6.08 -49.73
CA ASP A 58 9.45 -6.59 -50.83
C ASP A 58 9.11 -5.80 -52.15
N GLY A 59 8.51 -4.64 -52.04
CA GLY A 59 8.12 -3.78 -53.15
C GLY A 59 9.26 -3.21 -53.98
N GLY A 60 10.50 -3.33 -53.52
CA GLY A 60 11.66 -3.15 -54.35
C GLY A 60 11.64 -4.07 -55.57
N ASN A 61 11.16 -5.30 -55.40
CA ASN A 61 10.98 -6.23 -56.52
C ASN A 61 9.78 -5.87 -57.41
N ALA A 62 8.67 -5.39 -56.81
CA ALA A 62 7.50 -4.98 -57.64
C ALA A 62 7.79 -3.70 -58.44
N GLN A 63 8.46 -2.71 -57.82
CA GLN A 63 8.83 -1.47 -58.49
C GLN A 63 9.93 -1.70 -59.53
N GLN A 64 10.90 -2.57 -59.29
CA GLN A 64 11.87 -3.05 -60.25
C GLN A 64 11.21 -3.83 -61.38
N ALA A 65 10.22 -4.68 -61.01
CA ALA A 65 9.42 -5.43 -62.00
C ALA A 65 8.62 -4.48 -62.91
N ILE A 66 7.96 -3.47 -62.35
CA ILE A 66 7.20 -2.43 -63.11
C ILE A 66 8.16 -1.63 -63.99
N GLN A 67 9.32 -1.21 -63.44
CA GLN A 67 10.32 -0.49 -64.21
C GLN A 67 10.91 -1.35 -65.34
N ARG A 68 11.20 -2.60 -65.03
CA ARG A 68 11.68 -3.57 -66.00
C ARG A 68 10.62 -3.89 -67.07
N MET A 69 9.36 -3.99 -66.74
CA MET A 69 8.27 -4.15 -67.66
C MET A 69 8.15 -2.92 -68.61
N ALA A 70 8.26 -1.70 -68.08
CA ALA A 70 8.24 -0.47 -68.85
C ALA A 70 9.45 -0.36 -69.81
N GLU A 71 10.65 -0.82 -69.38
CA GLU A 71 11.82 -0.94 -70.25
C GLU A 71 11.55 -1.93 -71.39
N ILE A 72 10.92 -3.06 -71.11
CA ILE A 72 10.59 -4.07 -72.13
C ILE A 72 9.49 -3.52 -73.07
N GLU A 73 8.48 -2.83 -72.53
CA GLU A 73 7.46 -2.16 -73.31
C GLU A 73 8.03 -1.13 -74.27
N GLN A 74 9.04 -0.36 -73.88
CA GLN A 74 9.73 0.57 -74.77
C GLN A 74 10.53 -0.17 -75.83
N MET A 75 11.08 -1.34 -75.62
CA MET A 75 11.78 -2.15 -76.60
C MET A 75 10.87 -2.69 -77.64
N PHE A 76 9.60 -2.90 -77.33
CA PHE A 76 8.57 -3.42 -78.27
C PHE A 76 7.51 -2.37 -78.59
N ALA A 77 7.90 -1.09 -78.61
CA ALA A 77 6.97 0.03 -78.84
C ALA A 77 6.11 -0.16 -80.08
N GLY A 78 4.81 -0.26 -79.93
CA GLY A 78 3.82 -0.43 -81.06
C GLY A 78 3.43 -1.88 -81.35
N MET A 79 3.92 -2.87 -80.54
CA MET A 79 3.53 -4.29 -80.62
C MET A 79 2.82 -4.69 -79.33
N ASP A 80 1.80 -5.53 -79.45
CA ASP A 80 1.16 -6.17 -78.30
C ASP A 80 1.99 -7.35 -77.86
N ILE A 81 2.74 -7.13 -76.78
CA ILE A 81 3.71 -8.08 -76.19
C ILE A 81 3.04 -9.38 -75.73
N GLU A 82 1.73 -9.32 -75.41
CA GLU A 82 1.00 -10.53 -74.98
C GLU A 82 0.72 -11.51 -76.08
N THR A 83 0.64 -11.02 -77.28
CA THR A 83 0.42 -11.85 -78.49
C THR A 83 1.72 -12.44 -79.02
N LEU A 84 2.88 -11.99 -78.55
CA LEU A 84 4.16 -12.48 -79.04
C LEU A 84 4.55 -13.85 -78.43
N PRO A 85 5.20 -14.73 -79.20
CA PRO A 85 5.61 -16.02 -78.64
C PRO A 85 6.77 -15.90 -77.64
N ASP A 86 6.80 -16.74 -76.65
CA ASP A 86 7.75 -16.73 -75.54
C ASP A 86 9.21 -17.15 -75.91
N LEU A 87 9.46 -17.25 -77.17
CA LEU A 87 10.78 -17.50 -77.78
C LEU A 87 11.78 -16.35 -77.53
N ASN A 88 11.28 -15.15 -77.27
CA ASN A 88 12.12 -14.02 -76.91
C ASN A 88 12.20 -13.90 -75.38
N SER A 89 13.42 -13.91 -74.82
CA SER A 89 13.66 -13.82 -73.39
C SER A 89 12.97 -12.63 -72.69
N ASN A 90 12.91 -11.48 -73.38
CA ASN A 90 12.26 -10.28 -72.83
C ASN A 90 10.73 -10.39 -72.80
N VAL A 91 10.12 -11.05 -73.81
CA VAL A 91 8.68 -11.34 -73.86
C VAL A 91 8.30 -12.35 -72.77
N ALA A 92 9.07 -13.38 -72.60
CA ALA A 92 8.90 -14.37 -71.49
C ALA A 92 9.06 -13.73 -70.14
N GLU A 93 10.06 -12.85 -70.00
CA GLU A 93 10.31 -12.08 -68.77
C GLU A 93 9.13 -11.15 -68.45
N TYR A 94 8.66 -10.37 -69.46
CA TYR A 94 7.49 -9.49 -69.31
C TYR A 94 6.24 -10.24 -68.84
N LYS A 95 5.89 -11.37 -69.49
CA LYS A 95 4.74 -12.17 -69.13
C LYS A 95 4.89 -12.76 -67.70
N LYS A 96 6.12 -13.19 -67.35
CA LYS A 96 6.41 -13.67 -66.01
C LYS A 96 6.27 -12.58 -64.97
N LEU A 97 6.84 -11.38 -65.18
CA LEU A 97 6.71 -10.24 -64.31
C LEU A 97 5.27 -9.80 -64.16
N LYS A 98 4.51 -9.75 -65.28
CA LYS A 98 3.07 -9.42 -65.28
C LYS A 98 2.25 -10.44 -64.50
N ALA A 99 2.53 -11.72 -64.68
CA ALA A 99 1.87 -12.79 -63.90
C ALA A 99 2.23 -12.70 -62.41
N GLN A 100 3.46 -12.36 -62.10
CA GLN A 100 3.89 -12.13 -60.70
C GLN A 100 3.18 -10.91 -60.06
N LEU A 101 3.01 -9.82 -60.78
CA LEU A 101 2.26 -8.64 -60.35
C LEU A 101 0.76 -8.88 -60.23
N ALA A 102 0.19 -9.69 -61.11
CA ALA A 102 -1.23 -10.08 -61.06
C ALA A 102 -1.54 -11.09 -59.96
N GLN A 103 -0.55 -11.82 -59.48
CA GLN A 103 -0.68 -12.73 -58.34
C GLN A 103 -0.53 -12.02 -57.00
N GLY A 104 -0.06 -10.76 -56.92
CA GLY A 104 -0.16 -9.92 -55.77
C GLY A 104 -1.63 -9.57 -55.49
N GLY A 105 -2.17 -10.03 -54.36
CA GLY A 105 -3.54 -9.72 -53.95
C GLY A 105 -3.84 -8.23 -53.97
N ASN A 106 -5.12 -7.87 -54.09
CA ASN A 106 -5.54 -6.47 -54.10
C ASN A 106 -5.04 -5.78 -52.78
N ALA A 107 -4.20 -4.79 -52.90
CA ALA A 107 -3.54 -4.13 -51.77
C ALA A 107 -4.57 -3.61 -50.72
N GLU A 108 -5.72 -3.15 -51.17
CA GLU A 108 -6.80 -2.68 -50.31
C GLU A 108 -7.44 -3.82 -49.49
N ASP A 109 -7.54 -5.04 -50.02
CA ASP A 109 -8.06 -6.21 -49.32
C ASP A 109 -7.06 -6.65 -48.25
N MET A 110 -5.76 -6.63 -48.55
CA MET A 110 -4.70 -6.94 -47.60
C MET A 110 -4.62 -5.92 -46.45
N GLU A 111 -4.75 -4.63 -46.74
CA GLU A 111 -4.83 -3.58 -45.71
C GLU A 111 -6.05 -3.80 -44.81
N GLY A 112 -7.22 -4.12 -45.36
CA GLY A 112 -8.45 -4.41 -44.65
C GLY A 112 -8.28 -5.62 -43.68
N GLU A 113 -7.58 -6.66 -44.14
CA GLU A 113 -7.30 -7.86 -43.35
C GLU A 113 -6.38 -7.54 -42.19
N VAL A 114 -5.28 -6.79 -42.39
CA VAL A 114 -4.38 -6.33 -41.32
C VAL A 114 -5.13 -5.57 -40.23
N PHE A 115 -5.95 -4.56 -40.63
CA PHE A 115 -6.74 -3.78 -39.66
C PHE A 115 -7.78 -4.63 -38.93
N SER A 116 -8.42 -5.57 -39.62
CA SER A 116 -9.38 -6.49 -39.01
C SER A 116 -8.74 -7.34 -37.91
N HIS A 117 -7.55 -7.88 -38.18
CA HIS A 117 -6.81 -8.68 -37.17
C HIS A 117 -6.34 -7.81 -36.00
N LEU A 118 -5.85 -6.60 -36.25
CA LEU A 118 -5.45 -5.69 -35.17
C LEU A 118 -6.64 -5.29 -34.27
N VAL A 119 -7.80 -4.95 -34.88
CA VAL A 119 -9.03 -4.69 -34.12
C VAL A 119 -9.42 -5.90 -33.27
N THR A 120 -9.39 -7.10 -33.87
CA THR A 120 -9.73 -8.34 -33.18
C THR A 120 -8.78 -8.61 -32.01
N PHE A 121 -7.48 -8.43 -32.23
CA PHE A 121 -6.47 -8.62 -31.20
C PHE A 121 -6.67 -7.66 -30.02
N PHE A 122 -6.68 -6.35 -30.25
CA PHE A 122 -6.81 -5.37 -29.18
C PHE A 122 -8.17 -5.43 -28.48
N SER A 123 -9.26 -5.78 -29.17
CA SER A 123 -10.58 -5.96 -28.55
C SER A 123 -10.67 -7.15 -27.58
N ARG A 124 -9.68 -8.06 -27.59
CA ARG A 124 -9.60 -9.15 -26.59
C ARG A 124 -9.11 -8.67 -25.23
N TYR A 125 -8.32 -7.60 -25.23
CA TYR A 125 -7.63 -7.11 -24.03
C TYR A 125 -8.13 -5.74 -23.55
N TYR A 126 -8.97 -5.07 -24.34
CA TYR A 126 -9.52 -3.76 -24.00
C TYR A 126 -11.02 -3.69 -24.27
N ASP A 127 -11.77 -3.16 -23.29
CA ASP A 127 -13.20 -2.90 -23.38
C ASP A 127 -13.52 -1.56 -22.71
N GLY A 128 -14.08 -0.62 -23.47
CA GLY A 128 -14.34 0.75 -22.99
C GLY A 128 -13.09 1.49 -22.48
N GLY A 129 -11.92 1.18 -23.07
CA GLY A 129 -10.62 1.74 -22.68
C GLY A 129 -9.92 1.02 -21.55
N ASP A 130 -10.59 0.10 -20.84
CA ASP A 130 -10.00 -0.64 -19.74
C ASP A 130 -9.30 -1.91 -20.22
N PHE A 131 -8.15 -2.18 -19.63
CA PHE A 131 -7.43 -3.44 -19.84
C PHE A 131 -8.14 -4.60 -19.15
N LEU A 132 -8.39 -5.67 -19.91
CA LEU A 132 -9.01 -6.90 -19.44
C LEU A 132 -7.95 -7.98 -19.28
N SER A 133 -7.71 -8.44 -18.06
CA SER A 133 -6.78 -9.56 -17.81
C SER A 133 -7.31 -10.93 -18.27
N LYS A 134 -8.50 -11.00 -18.85
CA LYS A 134 -9.08 -12.24 -19.39
C LYS A 134 -8.38 -12.66 -20.69
N ARG A 135 -7.67 -13.76 -20.62
CA ARG A 135 -7.11 -14.45 -21.79
C ARG A 135 -8.16 -15.41 -22.35
N ARG A 136 -8.86 -15.01 -23.42
CA ARG A 136 -9.80 -15.88 -24.13
C ARG A 136 -9.22 -16.25 -25.48
N TYR A 137 -8.96 -17.52 -25.69
CA TYR A 137 -8.67 -18.08 -26.99
C TYR A 137 -9.95 -18.61 -27.65
N LYS A 138 -9.83 -19.06 -28.90
CA LYS A 138 -10.92 -19.71 -29.66
C LYS A 138 -11.55 -20.81 -28.78
N ASP A 139 -12.85 -20.93 -28.79
CA ASP A 139 -13.64 -21.93 -28.04
C ASP A 139 -13.58 -21.83 -26.51
N ASN A 140 -13.46 -20.59 -25.94
CA ASN A 140 -13.38 -20.36 -24.49
C ASN A 140 -12.19 -21.02 -23.79
N THR A 141 -11.13 -21.36 -24.48
CA THR A 141 -9.90 -21.90 -23.92
C THR A 141 -9.10 -20.81 -23.20
N TYR A 142 -8.53 -21.12 -22.04
CA TYR A 142 -7.62 -20.27 -21.29
C TYR A 142 -6.22 -20.87 -21.31
N ALA A 143 -5.19 -20.06 -21.57
CA ALA A 143 -3.81 -20.46 -21.39
C ALA A 143 -3.23 -19.74 -20.16
N ILE A 144 -2.73 -20.52 -19.22
CA ILE A 144 -2.00 -20.03 -18.06
C ILE A 144 -0.54 -20.41 -18.24
N PRO A 145 0.43 -19.47 -18.18
CA PRO A 145 1.84 -19.82 -18.25
C PRO A 145 2.18 -20.82 -17.14
N TYR A 146 2.79 -21.95 -17.50
CA TYR A 146 3.19 -23.00 -16.58
C TYR A 146 4.70 -23.19 -16.67
N ASN A 147 5.38 -23.11 -15.53
CA ASN A 147 6.83 -23.19 -15.43
C ASN A 147 7.35 -24.53 -14.91
N GLY A 148 6.47 -25.53 -14.75
CA GLY A 148 6.82 -26.87 -14.29
C GLY A 148 6.74 -27.07 -12.77
N GLU A 149 6.25 -26.09 -12.01
CA GLU A 149 6.00 -26.26 -10.57
C GLU A 149 4.83 -27.22 -10.32
N GLU A 150 4.85 -27.94 -9.21
CA GLU A 150 3.80 -28.90 -8.85
C GLU A 150 2.43 -28.22 -8.71
N VAL A 151 2.38 -27.05 -8.07
CA VAL A 151 1.19 -26.22 -7.92
C VAL A 151 1.54 -24.79 -8.24
N LYS A 152 0.74 -24.16 -9.11
CA LYS A 152 0.85 -22.73 -9.41
C LYS A 152 -0.38 -21.96 -8.90
N LEU A 153 -0.16 -21.00 -8.00
CA LEU A 153 -1.19 -20.06 -7.60
C LEU A 153 -1.36 -18.99 -8.68
N TYR A 154 -2.56 -18.90 -9.22
CA TYR A 154 -2.90 -17.91 -10.26
C TYR A 154 -4.28 -17.30 -10.03
N TRP A 155 -4.39 -15.98 -10.25
CA TRP A 155 -5.65 -15.24 -10.28
C TRP A 155 -5.61 -14.19 -11.40
N ALA A 156 -6.78 -13.67 -11.81
CA ALA A 156 -6.91 -12.88 -13.03
C ALA A 156 -6.02 -11.60 -13.06
N ASN A 157 -5.81 -10.96 -11.91
CA ASN A 157 -5.03 -9.73 -11.78
C ASN A 157 -3.64 -9.96 -11.15
N SER A 158 -3.07 -11.17 -11.21
CA SER A 158 -1.80 -11.52 -10.56
C SER A 158 -0.60 -10.73 -11.08
N ASP A 159 -0.66 -10.28 -12.33
CA ASP A 159 0.35 -9.49 -13.03
C ASP A 159 0.09 -7.98 -12.97
N GLN A 160 -0.78 -7.53 -12.07
CA GLN A 160 -1.15 -6.13 -11.91
C GLN A 160 -0.97 -5.67 -10.46
N TYR A 161 -0.53 -4.42 -10.26
CA TYR A 161 -0.64 -3.72 -9.00
C TYR A 161 -2.07 -3.24 -8.80
N TYR A 162 -2.61 -3.46 -7.61
CA TYR A 162 -3.86 -2.86 -7.20
C TYR A 162 -3.60 -1.50 -6.56
N ILE A 163 -4.19 -0.45 -7.15
CA ILE A 163 -4.07 0.91 -6.68
C ILE A 163 -5.36 1.29 -5.96
N LYS A 164 -5.27 1.47 -4.64
CA LYS A 164 -6.37 2.00 -3.87
C LYS A 164 -6.33 3.53 -3.96
N THR A 165 -7.40 4.11 -4.50
CA THR A 165 -7.55 5.56 -4.50
C THR A 165 -7.90 6.05 -3.10
N SER A 166 -7.38 7.19 -2.70
CA SER A 166 -7.87 7.87 -1.51
C SER A 166 -9.34 8.22 -1.74
N GLU A 167 -10.22 7.82 -0.81
CA GLU A 167 -11.66 8.07 -0.92
C GLU A 167 -11.96 9.57 -0.78
N TYR A 168 -11.82 10.32 -1.86
CA TYR A 168 -12.18 11.75 -1.92
C TYR A 168 -13.67 11.94 -2.25
N PHE A 169 -14.54 11.18 -1.61
CA PHE A 169 -15.99 11.23 -1.87
C PHE A 169 -16.67 12.51 -1.36
N ARG A 170 -16.00 13.39 -0.62
CA ARG A 170 -16.73 14.36 0.19
C ARG A 170 -17.06 15.64 -0.56
N ASN A 171 -16.11 16.28 -1.22
CA ASN A 171 -16.33 17.57 -1.84
C ASN A 171 -15.58 17.67 -3.17
N TYR A 172 -16.18 18.36 -4.12
CA TYR A 172 -15.60 18.64 -5.43
C TYR A 172 -15.70 20.14 -5.67
N THR A 173 -14.59 20.78 -5.99
CA THR A 173 -14.54 22.24 -6.18
C THR A 173 -14.09 22.58 -7.58
N PHE A 174 -14.74 23.54 -8.21
CA PHE A 174 -14.28 24.12 -9.46
C PHE A 174 -14.44 25.64 -9.46
N VAL A 175 -13.62 26.31 -10.27
CA VAL A 175 -13.58 27.77 -10.39
C VAL A 175 -14.25 28.20 -11.66
N LEU A 176 -15.15 29.18 -11.59
CA LEU A 176 -15.80 29.74 -12.75
C LEU A 176 -14.79 30.53 -13.60
N PRO A 177 -14.77 30.33 -14.93
CA PRO A 177 -13.69 30.82 -15.77
C PRO A 177 -13.61 32.35 -15.83
N THR A 178 -14.74 33.07 -15.79
CA THR A 178 -14.80 34.53 -15.91
C THR A 178 -14.85 35.22 -14.56
N SER A 179 -15.79 34.83 -13.70
CA SER A 179 -16.00 35.48 -12.39
C SER A 179 -14.97 35.06 -11.33
N ARG A 180 -14.26 33.98 -11.57
CA ARG A 180 -13.26 33.36 -10.65
C ARG A 180 -13.88 32.93 -9.31
N LYS A 181 -15.19 32.89 -9.17
CA LYS A 181 -15.90 32.38 -8.01
C LYS A 181 -15.80 30.85 -7.96
N LYS A 182 -15.85 30.31 -6.75
CA LYS A 182 -15.79 28.86 -6.54
C LYS A 182 -17.19 28.28 -6.37
N VAL A 183 -17.38 27.08 -6.89
CA VAL A 183 -18.57 26.25 -6.72
C VAL A 183 -18.14 24.89 -6.18
N HIS A 184 -18.82 24.44 -5.13
CA HIS A 184 -18.53 23.20 -4.43
C HIS A 184 -19.69 22.23 -4.52
N PHE A 185 -19.41 20.99 -4.86
CA PHE A 185 -20.31 19.88 -4.59
C PHE A 185 -19.90 19.24 -3.27
N VAL A 186 -20.77 19.33 -2.28
CA VAL A 186 -20.51 18.92 -0.90
C VAL A 186 -21.33 17.70 -0.55
N LEU A 187 -20.69 16.64 -0.11
CA LEU A 187 -21.38 15.43 0.33
C LEU A 187 -21.82 15.58 1.79
N LYS A 188 -23.13 15.69 2.03
CA LYS A 188 -23.73 15.85 3.36
C LYS A 188 -23.74 14.55 4.15
N ASP A 189 -24.04 13.45 3.50
CA ASP A 189 -24.02 12.13 4.13
C ASP A 189 -23.45 11.10 3.17
N ALA A 190 -22.38 10.47 3.60
CA ALA A 190 -21.84 9.29 2.99
C ALA A 190 -21.37 8.38 4.11
N SER A 191 -22.15 7.40 4.47
CA SER A 191 -21.62 6.27 5.23
C SER A 191 -20.72 5.43 4.32
N THR A 192 -19.57 6.02 3.96
CA THR A 192 -18.53 5.38 3.13
C THR A 192 -17.64 4.46 3.94
N GLU A 193 -17.83 4.39 5.25
CA GLU A 193 -17.09 3.50 6.10
C GLU A 193 -17.30 2.05 5.70
N GLN A 194 -16.23 1.31 5.70
CA GLN A 194 -16.10 -0.09 5.26
C GLN A 194 -17.19 -1.05 5.76
N ASN A 195 -18.07 -0.63 6.61
CA ASN A 195 -18.98 -1.45 7.39
C ASN A 195 -20.47 -1.28 7.10
N ASN A 196 -20.89 -0.28 6.33
CA ASN A 196 -22.31 -0.05 6.04
C ASN A 196 -22.76 -0.53 4.65
N ASN A 197 -21.92 -1.23 3.92
CA ASN A 197 -22.26 -1.82 2.63
C ASN A 197 -22.97 -3.16 2.78
N ARG A 198 -24.12 -3.17 3.43
CA ARG A 198 -25.10 -4.22 3.16
C ARG A 198 -25.67 -3.98 1.76
N ALA A 199 -24.98 -4.46 0.74
CA ALA A 199 -25.62 -4.63 -0.56
C ALA A 199 -26.75 -5.63 -0.38
N ALA A 200 -27.95 -5.15 -0.14
CA ALA A 200 -29.14 -5.94 -0.40
C ALA A 200 -29.04 -6.38 -1.86
N ASN A 201 -29.27 -7.66 -2.15
CA ASN A 201 -29.32 -8.18 -3.52
C ASN A 201 -30.15 -7.23 -4.38
N ASN A 202 -29.58 -6.69 -5.46
CA ASN A 202 -30.15 -5.68 -6.37
C ASN A 202 -30.06 -4.19 -5.94
N MET A 203 -29.20 -3.81 -5.01
CA MET A 203 -28.94 -2.41 -4.69
C MET A 203 -27.51 -2.02 -5.12
N GLU A 204 -27.33 -0.75 -5.48
CA GLU A 204 -26.04 -0.16 -5.85
C GLU A 204 -25.99 1.28 -5.36
N ARG A 205 -24.82 1.76 -4.91
CA ARG A 205 -24.70 3.13 -4.43
C ARG A 205 -24.65 4.11 -5.58
N ARG A 206 -25.36 5.23 -5.42
CA ARG A 206 -25.44 6.31 -6.40
C ARG A 206 -25.32 7.67 -5.72
N PHE A 207 -24.76 8.63 -6.42
CA PHE A 207 -24.83 10.02 -6.03
C PHE A 207 -26.22 10.58 -6.35
N ALA A 208 -26.88 11.13 -5.36
CA ALA A 208 -28.16 11.81 -5.48
C ALA A 208 -28.05 13.24 -4.91
N LEU A 209 -28.88 14.14 -5.39
CA LEU A 209 -29.02 15.45 -4.77
C LEU A 209 -29.55 15.27 -3.36
N TRP A 210 -28.96 15.95 -2.38
CA TRP A 210 -29.40 15.88 -0.99
C TRP A 210 -30.78 16.54 -0.82
N GLU A 211 -31.69 15.87 -0.12
CA GLU A 211 -33.01 16.40 0.22
C GLU A 211 -33.00 16.89 1.67
N PRO A 212 -33.29 18.20 1.92
CA PRO A 212 -33.35 18.76 3.28
C PRO A 212 -34.37 18.06 4.15
N GLU A 213 -33.99 17.64 5.34
CA GLU A 213 -34.89 17.01 6.31
C GLU A 213 -35.54 18.01 7.29
N ASN A 214 -34.96 19.21 7.46
CA ASN A 214 -35.38 20.22 8.45
C ASN A 214 -35.79 21.52 7.79
N GLU A 215 -36.76 22.26 8.43
CA GLU A 215 -37.11 23.60 8.01
C GLU A 215 -35.91 24.56 8.13
N GLY A 216 -35.51 25.17 7.02
CA GLY A 216 -34.42 26.15 6.96
C GLY A 216 -33.15 25.62 6.28
N GLU A 217 -33.03 24.33 6.02
CA GLU A 217 -31.95 23.78 5.23
C GLU A 217 -32.21 23.94 3.73
N GLN A 218 -31.17 24.19 2.94
CA GLN A 218 -31.26 24.41 1.50
C GLN A 218 -30.32 23.47 0.73
N VAL A 219 -30.76 22.99 -0.45
CA VAL A 219 -29.98 22.19 -1.37
C VAL A 219 -28.76 22.94 -1.90
N ILE A 220 -28.88 24.28 -2.00
CA ILE A 220 -27.85 25.21 -2.46
C ILE A 220 -27.69 26.31 -1.41
N GLU A 221 -26.48 26.66 -1.08
CA GLU A 221 -26.14 27.69 -0.09
C GLU A 221 -24.96 28.53 -0.56
N VAL A 222 -25.06 29.84 -0.40
CA VAL A 222 -23.91 30.74 -0.57
C VAL A 222 -23.24 30.89 0.77
N THR A 223 -21.98 30.51 0.87
CA THR A 223 -21.21 30.60 2.11
C THR A 223 -20.91 32.03 2.53
N ALA A 224 -20.50 32.24 3.76
CA ALA A 224 -20.08 33.55 4.27
C ALA A 224 -18.90 34.16 3.46
N ASP A 225 -18.08 33.30 2.84
CA ASP A 225 -16.96 33.70 2.00
C ASP A 225 -17.37 33.98 0.54
N GLY A 226 -18.66 33.89 0.22
CA GLY A 226 -19.23 34.19 -1.11
C GLY A 226 -18.98 33.05 -2.13
N GLU A 227 -18.83 31.80 -1.70
CA GLU A 227 -18.69 30.61 -2.51
C GLU A 227 -20.04 29.84 -2.54
N LEU A 228 -20.28 29.03 -3.59
CA LEU A 228 -21.53 28.32 -3.76
C LEU A 228 -21.38 26.83 -3.39
N ASN A 229 -22.13 26.37 -2.40
CA ASN A 229 -22.25 24.97 -2.05
C ASN A 229 -23.51 24.36 -2.66
N ILE A 230 -23.38 23.16 -3.25
CA ILE A 230 -24.46 22.30 -3.74
C ILE A 230 -24.32 20.94 -3.06
N TYR A 231 -25.35 20.50 -2.35
CA TYR A 231 -25.26 19.36 -1.45
C TYR A 231 -25.74 18.06 -2.10
N PHE A 232 -24.99 16.98 -1.89
CA PHE A 232 -25.27 15.64 -2.41
C PHE A 232 -25.27 14.59 -1.29
N THR A 233 -25.88 13.44 -1.57
CA THR A 233 -25.77 12.21 -0.80
C THR A 233 -25.19 11.08 -1.65
N TYR A 234 -24.67 10.03 -1.00
CA TYR A 234 -24.20 8.81 -1.66
C TYR A 234 -24.88 7.62 -1.03
N GLU A 235 -25.99 7.18 -1.63
CA GLU A 235 -26.94 6.25 -1.02
C GLU A 235 -27.12 4.95 -1.81
N LEU A 236 -27.63 3.92 -1.10
CA LEU A 236 -27.99 2.64 -1.71
C LEU A 236 -29.31 2.79 -2.47
N MET A 237 -29.26 2.56 -3.78
CA MET A 237 -30.41 2.60 -4.69
C MET A 237 -30.55 1.30 -5.47
N PRO A 238 -31.75 0.96 -6.00
CA PRO A 238 -31.94 -0.19 -6.87
C PRO A 238 -30.99 -0.15 -8.07
N LYS A 239 -30.38 -1.27 -8.44
CA LYS A 239 -29.49 -1.37 -9.64
C LYS A 239 -30.10 -0.83 -10.94
N ALA A 240 -31.42 -0.84 -11.04
CA ALA A 240 -32.15 -0.27 -12.17
C ALA A 240 -32.02 1.26 -12.25
N THR A 241 -31.72 1.95 -11.13
CA THR A 241 -31.53 3.41 -11.09
C THR A 241 -30.20 3.75 -11.73
N LYS A 242 -30.23 4.51 -12.80
CA LYS A 242 -29.01 4.92 -13.51
C LYS A 242 -28.50 6.25 -12.99
N GLN A 243 -27.18 6.38 -12.80
CA GLN A 243 -26.54 7.63 -12.36
C GLN A 243 -26.90 8.80 -13.30
N LYS A 244 -26.98 8.57 -14.60
CA LYS A 244 -27.35 9.57 -15.61
C LYS A 244 -28.75 10.17 -15.35
N ASP A 245 -29.70 9.36 -14.95
CA ASP A 245 -31.07 9.80 -14.68
C ASP A 245 -31.15 10.66 -13.42
N LEU A 246 -30.35 10.29 -12.39
CA LEU A 246 -30.22 11.08 -11.16
C LEU A 246 -29.53 12.44 -11.40
N LEU A 247 -28.52 12.46 -12.28
CA LEU A 247 -27.87 13.73 -12.66
C LEU A 247 -28.82 14.64 -13.44
N ALA A 248 -29.64 14.10 -14.33
CA ALA A 248 -30.64 14.89 -15.05
C ALA A 248 -31.66 15.50 -14.08
N ALA A 249 -32.17 14.69 -13.11
CA ALA A 249 -33.08 15.17 -12.08
C ALA A 249 -32.40 16.23 -11.17
N ALA A 250 -31.14 16.02 -10.79
CA ALA A 250 -30.38 16.99 -10.03
C ALA A 250 -30.23 18.31 -10.79
N LEU A 251 -29.92 18.25 -12.08
CA LEU A 251 -29.78 19.44 -12.92
C LEU A 251 -31.10 20.24 -13.02
N GLU A 252 -32.24 19.58 -13.21
CA GLU A 252 -33.56 20.20 -13.21
C GLU A 252 -33.86 20.92 -11.88
N THR A 253 -33.48 20.34 -10.77
CA THR A 253 -33.69 20.90 -9.42
C THR A 253 -32.72 22.07 -9.14
N ILE A 254 -31.45 21.95 -9.50
CA ILE A 254 -30.40 22.96 -9.22
C ILE A 254 -30.61 24.20 -10.08
N THR A 255 -30.93 24.05 -11.37
CA THR A 255 -30.96 25.14 -12.35
C THR A 255 -31.78 26.36 -11.87
N PRO A 256 -33.02 26.22 -11.36
CA PRO A 256 -33.80 27.37 -10.88
C PRO A 256 -33.33 27.96 -9.56
N LEU A 257 -32.46 27.26 -8.82
CA LEU A 257 -31.97 27.66 -7.51
C LEU A 257 -30.62 28.39 -7.55
N VAL A 258 -29.92 28.35 -8.70
CA VAL A 258 -28.62 29.00 -8.86
C VAL A 258 -28.77 30.52 -8.66
N PRO A 259 -28.05 31.12 -7.72
CA PRO A 259 -28.08 32.58 -7.51
C PRO A 259 -27.56 33.34 -8.74
N ALA A 260 -28.09 34.56 -8.97
CA ALA A 260 -27.69 35.38 -10.12
C ALA A 260 -26.18 35.62 -10.24
N ASP A 261 -25.50 35.71 -9.11
CA ASP A 261 -24.05 35.89 -9.02
C ASP A 261 -23.23 34.67 -9.53
N PHE A 262 -23.89 33.52 -9.69
CA PHE A 262 -23.31 32.26 -10.18
C PHE A 262 -23.95 31.81 -11.49
N GLU A 263 -24.73 32.69 -12.18
CA GLU A 263 -25.38 32.33 -13.46
C GLU A 263 -24.40 31.85 -14.54
N GLU A 264 -23.12 32.19 -14.39
CA GLU A 264 -22.04 31.70 -15.26
C GLU A 264 -21.97 30.16 -15.31
N VAL A 265 -22.32 29.46 -14.24
CA VAL A 265 -22.31 27.99 -14.18
C VAL A 265 -23.30 27.37 -15.19
N LEU A 266 -24.37 28.08 -15.53
CA LEU A 266 -25.40 27.67 -16.49
C LEU A 266 -25.17 28.23 -17.90
N SER A 267 -24.63 29.46 -17.98
CA SER A 267 -24.45 30.18 -19.26
C SER A 267 -23.16 29.76 -19.97
N ALA A 268 -22.08 29.47 -19.23
CA ALA A 268 -20.86 28.95 -19.82
C ALA A 268 -21.07 27.54 -20.41
N LYS A 269 -20.56 27.33 -21.62
CA LYS A 269 -20.73 26.06 -22.35
C LYS A 269 -19.46 25.22 -22.31
N ALA A 270 -19.64 23.92 -22.14
CA ALA A 270 -18.61 22.90 -22.22
C ALA A 270 -19.06 21.79 -23.21
N PRO A 271 -19.11 22.10 -24.51
CA PRO A 271 -19.74 21.25 -25.52
C PRO A 271 -18.99 19.93 -25.69
N THR A 272 -19.77 18.88 -25.98
CA THR A 272 -19.27 17.59 -26.47
C THR A 272 -19.91 17.28 -27.82
N LYS A 273 -19.38 16.26 -28.52
CA LYS A 273 -19.93 15.82 -29.80
C LYS A 273 -21.40 15.42 -29.70
N ASP A 274 -21.80 14.78 -28.60
CA ASP A 274 -23.15 14.29 -28.36
C ASP A 274 -24.06 15.31 -27.64
N ASN A 275 -23.48 16.32 -26.97
CA ASN A 275 -24.22 17.40 -26.33
C ASN A 275 -23.56 18.77 -26.59
N PRO A 276 -23.83 19.42 -27.72
CA PRO A 276 -23.24 20.72 -28.08
C PRO A 276 -23.71 21.86 -27.17
N ASN A 277 -24.77 21.70 -26.41
CA ASN A 277 -25.33 22.69 -25.50
C ASN A 277 -24.99 22.44 -24.02
N ARG A 278 -24.16 21.47 -23.76
CA ARG A 278 -23.74 21.08 -22.40
C ARG A 278 -23.25 22.31 -21.63
N THR A 279 -23.80 22.52 -20.43
CA THR A 279 -23.41 23.60 -19.55
C THR A 279 -22.16 23.24 -18.76
N LEU A 280 -21.54 24.25 -18.14
CA LEU A 280 -20.41 24.03 -17.23
C LEU A 280 -20.84 23.21 -16.00
N LEU A 281 -22.05 23.48 -15.46
CA LEU A 281 -22.63 22.68 -14.38
C LEU A 281 -22.77 21.21 -14.75
N GLU A 282 -23.33 20.92 -15.92
CA GLU A 282 -23.50 19.55 -16.44
C GLU A 282 -22.16 18.82 -16.58
N LYS A 283 -21.12 19.53 -17.05
CA LYS A 283 -19.76 19.01 -17.12
C LYS A 283 -19.29 18.58 -15.73
N HIS A 284 -19.29 19.48 -14.79
CA HIS A 284 -18.73 19.22 -13.47
C HIS A 284 -19.54 18.23 -12.63
N LEU A 285 -20.86 18.15 -12.81
CA LEU A 285 -21.69 17.09 -12.24
C LEU A 285 -21.31 15.72 -12.79
N THR A 286 -21.08 15.63 -14.09
CA THR A 286 -20.60 14.38 -14.71
C THR A 286 -19.23 14.00 -14.19
N ASP A 287 -18.30 14.94 -14.12
CA ASP A 287 -16.95 14.75 -13.59
C ASP A 287 -16.97 14.31 -12.12
N TYR A 288 -17.81 14.95 -11.30
CA TYR A 288 -17.97 14.63 -9.89
C TYR A 288 -18.36 13.16 -9.67
N THR A 289 -19.36 12.70 -10.39
CA THR A 289 -19.87 11.33 -10.23
C THR A 289 -19.01 10.28 -10.92
N ALA A 290 -18.24 10.64 -11.95
CA ALA A 290 -17.31 9.74 -12.63
C ALA A 290 -16.00 9.57 -11.86
N LYS A 291 -15.47 10.64 -11.23
CA LYS A 291 -14.20 10.63 -10.50
C LYS A 291 -14.22 9.75 -9.25
N ASN A 292 -15.38 9.50 -8.70
CA ASN A 292 -15.52 8.96 -7.36
C ASN A 292 -15.80 7.45 -7.31
N SER A 293 -15.52 6.68 -8.36
CA SER A 293 -16.12 5.36 -8.38
C SER A 293 -15.19 4.15 -8.41
N PHE A 294 -13.85 4.26 -8.65
CA PHE A 294 -13.11 3.02 -8.93
C PHE A 294 -11.63 3.07 -8.55
N ASP A 295 -11.21 2.05 -7.79
CA ASP A 295 -9.83 1.60 -7.73
C ASP A 295 -9.39 1.13 -9.13
N TYR A 296 -8.12 1.22 -9.45
CA TYR A 296 -7.59 0.83 -10.74
C TYR A 296 -6.34 -0.04 -10.63
N PHE A 297 -5.91 -0.58 -11.76
CA PHE A 297 -4.79 -1.49 -11.82
C PHE A 297 -3.70 -0.94 -12.74
N ILE A 298 -2.44 -1.23 -12.38
CA ILE A 298 -1.27 -0.96 -13.22
C ILE A 298 -0.62 -2.31 -13.54
N HIS A 299 -0.44 -2.62 -14.82
CA HIS A 299 0.18 -3.86 -15.24
C HIS A 299 1.69 -3.84 -14.95
N LYS A 300 2.24 -4.92 -14.38
CA LYS A 300 3.66 -5.02 -14.02
C LYS A 300 4.59 -5.06 -15.24
N ASP A 301 4.13 -5.66 -16.36
CA ASP A 301 4.84 -5.80 -17.65
C ASP A 301 3.85 -5.89 -18.82
N LEU A 302 3.17 -4.80 -19.14
CA LEU A 302 2.15 -4.77 -20.22
C LEU A 302 2.77 -5.02 -21.60
N GLY A 303 3.92 -4.40 -21.87
CA GLY A 303 4.61 -4.53 -23.16
C GLY A 303 5.04 -5.96 -23.45
N GLY A 304 5.67 -6.62 -22.48
CA GLY A 304 6.05 -8.03 -22.61
C GLY A 304 4.84 -8.95 -22.70
N PHE A 305 3.80 -8.68 -21.94
CA PHE A 305 2.55 -9.45 -22.01
C PHE A 305 1.90 -9.36 -23.40
N LEU A 306 1.59 -8.16 -23.87
CA LEU A 306 0.92 -7.97 -25.18
C LEU A 306 1.79 -8.46 -26.33
N SER A 307 3.12 -8.33 -26.27
CA SER A 307 4.02 -8.85 -27.30
C SER A 307 3.96 -10.38 -27.41
N ARG A 308 3.95 -11.07 -26.28
CA ARG A 308 3.80 -12.54 -26.24
C ARG A 308 2.43 -12.99 -26.77
N GLU A 309 1.39 -12.26 -26.39
CA GLU A 309 0.02 -12.54 -26.84
C GLU A 309 -0.17 -12.26 -28.33
N LEU A 310 0.48 -11.21 -28.87
CA LEU A 310 0.47 -10.92 -30.33
C LEU A 310 1.18 -12.03 -31.11
N ASP A 311 2.35 -12.48 -30.65
CA ASP A 311 3.05 -13.60 -31.27
C ASP A 311 2.22 -14.90 -31.24
N PHE A 312 1.51 -15.14 -30.13
CA PHE A 312 0.61 -16.29 -30.01
C PHE A 312 -0.60 -16.15 -30.95
N TYR A 313 -1.22 -14.95 -30.99
CA TYR A 313 -2.35 -14.66 -31.85
C TYR A 313 -1.98 -14.88 -33.33
N ILE A 314 -0.83 -14.37 -33.77
CA ILE A 314 -0.33 -14.54 -35.14
C ILE A 314 -0.18 -16.03 -35.46
N LYS A 315 0.43 -16.82 -34.57
CA LYS A 315 0.69 -18.24 -34.82
C LYS A 315 -0.57 -19.10 -34.84
N ASN A 316 -1.60 -18.75 -34.09
CA ASN A 316 -2.76 -19.63 -33.92
C ASN A 316 -4.01 -19.15 -34.67
N GLU A 317 -4.10 -17.84 -35.01
CA GLU A 317 -5.32 -17.27 -35.58
C GLU A 317 -5.11 -16.64 -36.95
N VAL A 318 -3.88 -16.27 -37.30
CA VAL A 318 -3.55 -15.65 -38.59
C VAL A 318 -2.82 -16.64 -39.49
N LEU A 319 -1.84 -17.38 -38.96
CA LEU A 319 -1.00 -18.29 -39.70
C LEU A 319 -1.46 -19.74 -39.49
N HIS A 320 -2.39 -20.22 -40.31
CA HIS A 320 -2.80 -21.62 -40.35
C HIS A 320 -1.93 -22.38 -41.33
N ILE A 321 -0.98 -23.16 -40.84
CA ILE A 321 0.01 -23.88 -41.66
C ILE A 321 -0.68 -24.86 -42.63
N ASP A 322 -1.79 -25.45 -42.21
CA ASP A 322 -2.54 -26.42 -43.00
C ASP A 322 -3.34 -25.80 -44.13
N ASP A 323 -3.64 -24.50 -44.02
CA ASP A 323 -4.41 -23.73 -45.02
C ASP A 323 -3.50 -22.89 -45.94
N LEU A 324 -2.16 -22.99 -45.81
CA LEU A 324 -1.21 -22.24 -46.63
C LEU A 324 -1.25 -22.71 -48.08
N ASP A 325 -1.81 -21.87 -48.98
CA ASP A 325 -1.72 -22.05 -50.41
C ASP A 325 -0.33 -21.64 -50.91
N PRO A 326 0.43 -22.52 -51.56
CA PRO A 326 1.74 -22.22 -52.14
C PRO A 326 1.76 -21.01 -53.06
N GLN A 327 0.60 -20.64 -53.66
CA GLN A 327 0.49 -19.51 -54.61
C GLN A 327 0.34 -18.19 -53.85
N HIS A 328 -0.21 -18.18 -52.62
CA HIS A 328 -0.49 -16.99 -51.82
C HIS A 328 0.39 -16.81 -50.56
N ILE A 329 1.36 -17.67 -50.35
CA ILE A 329 2.20 -17.68 -49.15
C ILE A 329 2.92 -16.34 -48.90
N ASN A 330 3.38 -15.68 -49.94
CA ASN A 330 4.07 -14.39 -49.82
C ASN A 330 3.12 -13.26 -49.37
N SER A 331 1.88 -13.25 -49.85
CA SER A 331 0.87 -12.28 -49.41
C SER A 331 0.53 -12.49 -47.93
N GLN A 332 0.33 -13.74 -47.51
CA GLN A 332 0.06 -14.08 -46.12
C GLN A 332 1.22 -13.72 -45.17
N LEU A 333 2.46 -13.95 -45.61
CA LEU A 333 3.64 -13.53 -44.83
C LEU A 333 3.77 -12.03 -44.74
N SER A 334 3.40 -11.27 -45.79
CA SER A 334 3.39 -9.81 -45.73
C SER A 334 2.33 -9.28 -44.76
N ILE A 335 1.13 -9.89 -44.71
CA ILE A 335 0.09 -9.58 -43.74
C ILE A 335 0.58 -9.85 -42.34
N VAL A 336 1.20 -11.01 -42.06
CA VAL A 336 1.77 -11.36 -40.74
C VAL A 336 2.84 -10.36 -40.32
N LYS A 337 3.75 -9.96 -41.25
CA LYS A 337 4.79 -8.95 -40.98
C LYS A 337 4.15 -7.59 -40.63
N ALA A 338 3.17 -7.17 -41.39
CA ALA A 338 2.46 -5.89 -41.17
C ALA A 338 1.73 -5.89 -39.80
N ILE A 339 0.98 -6.95 -39.47
CA ILE A 339 0.33 -7.11 -38.17
C ILE A 339 1.35 -7.01 -37.03
N LYS A 340 2.49 -7.73 -37.17
CA LYS A 340 3.54 -7.74 -36.17
C LYS A 340 4.18 -6.37 -35.97
N GLN A 341 4.57 -5.69 -37.08
CA GLN A 341 5.24 -4.40 -37.02
C GLN A 341 4.33 -3.31 -36.44
N VAL A 342 3.12 -3.17 -36.97
CA VAL A 342 2.16 -2.16 -36.50
C VAL A 342 1.67 -2.46 -35.10
N GLY A 343 1.34 -3.74 -34.81
CA GLY A 343 0.93 -4.17 -33.47
C GLY A 343 2.00 -3.88 -32.42
N GLN A 344 3.28 -4.12 -32.72
CA GLN A 344 4.38 -3.83 -31.78
C GLN A 344 4.54 -2.34 -31.51
N LYS A 345 4.38 -1.45 -32.48
CA LYS A 345 4.45 0.00 -32.26
C LYS A 345 3.34 0.50 -31.32
N ILE A 346 2.12 -0.02 -31.51
CA ILE A 346 1.01 0.31 -30.61
C ILE A 346 1.29 -0.24 -29.21
N ILE A 347 1.78 -1.48 -29.11
CA ILE A 347 2.17 -2.07 -27.84
C ILE A 347 3.26 -1.26 -27.14
N GLN A 348 4.25 -0.76 -27.87
CA GLN A 348 5.31 0.10 -27.30
C GLN A 348 4.72 1.38 -26.70
N MET A 349 3.79 2.03 -27.40
CA MET A 349 3.15 3.24 -26.89
C MET A 349 2.28 2.95 -25.65
N LEU A 350 1.51 1.88 -25.65
CA LEU A 350 0.74 1.44 -24.48
C LEU A 350 1.66 1.08 -23.32
N ALA A 351 2.76 0.38 -23.62
CA ALA A 351 3.76 0.02 -22.60
C ALA A 351 4.45 1.24 -22.00
N GLN A 352 4.74 2.27 -22.78
CA GLN A 352 5.33 3.53 -22.26
C GLN A 352 4.39 4.18 -21.23
N LEU A 353 3.10 4.29 -21.58
CA LEU A 353 2.10 4.86 -20.67
C LEU A 353 2.00 4.05 -19.37
N GLU A 354 1.92 2.74 -19.48
CA GLU A 354 1.81 1.85 -18.32
C GLU A 354 3.08 1.84 -17.47
N ASN A 355 4.25 1.78 -18.09
CA ASN A 355 5.54 1.85 -17.40
C ASN A 355 5.74 3.19 -16.71
N PHE A 356 5.24 4.28 -17.31
CA PHE A 356 5.25 5.60 -16.67
C PHE A 356 4.35 5.63 -15.42
N GLN A 357 3.13 5.11 -15.50
CA GLN A 357 2.26 4.97 -14.34
C GLN A 357 2.88 4.09 -13.26
N LYS A 358 3.48 2.95 -13.66
CA LYS A 358 4.23 2.06 -12.76
C LYS A 358 5.37 2.80 -12.06
N LYS A 359 6.14 3.60 -12.79
CA LYS A 359 7.23 4.42 -12.22
C LYS A 359 6.70 5.43 -11.19
N LEU A 360 5.57 6.09 -11.47
CA LEU A 360 4.90 6.99 -10.52
C LEU A 360 4.42 6.26 -9.26
N TRP A 361 3.89 5.05 -9.43
CA TRP A 361 3.44 4.22 -8.33
C TRP A 361 4.60 3.77 -7.45
N LEU A 362 5.68 3.29 -8.05
CA LEU A 362 6.86 2.77 -7.34
C LEU A 362 7.78 3.89 -6.78
N LYS A 363 7.69 5.12 -7.32
CA LYS A 363 8.38 6.28 -6.75
C LYS A 363 8.05 6.40 -5.26
N LYS A 364 9.06 6.45 -4.40
CA LYS A 364 8.88 6.71 -2.97
C LYS A 364 8.25 8.09 -2.78
N LYS A 365 7.44 8.24 -1.74
CA LYS A 365 6.64 9.44 -1.54
C LYS A 365 7.33 10.44 -0.64
N PHE A 366 7.11 11.74 -0.90
CA PHE A 366 7.59 12.80 -0.04
C PHE A 366 6.83 12.83 1.28
N VAL A 367 7.51 13.20 2.34
CA VAL A 367 6.89 13.54 3.62
C VAL A 367 6.37 14.98 3.51
N VAL A 368 5.05 15.15 3.63
CA VAL A 368 4.38 16.46 3.54
C VAL A 368 3.91 16.98 4.90
N GLN A 369 4.03 16.18 5.94
CA GLN A 369 3.84 16.56 7.33
C GLN A 369 4.64 15.63 8.24
N SER A 370 5.29 16.19 9.25
CA SER A 370 6.04 15.44 10.28
C SER A 370 5.89 16.16 11.60
N ASP A 371 5.25 15.53 12.58
CA ASP A 371 5.00 16.12 13.90
C ASP A 371 5.16 15.10 15.02
N TYR A 372 5.28 15.60 16.26
CA TYR A 372 5.47 14.79 17.44
C TYR A 372 4.34 15.01 18.44
N CYS A 373 3.85 13.91 19.01
CA CYS A 373 3.01 13.91 20.19
C CYS A 373 3.86 13.45 21.38
N ILE A 374 4.08 14.31 22.37
CA ILE A 374 5.00 14.08 23.48
C ILE A 374 4.36 14.46 24.81
N THR A 375 4.53 13.62 25.84
CA THR A 375 4.04 13.91 27.19
C THR A 375 4.88 15.00 27.87
N LEU A 376 4.25 15.84 28.68
CA LEU A 376 4.89 17.01 29.29
C LEU A 376 6.08 16.66 30.19
N ASP A 377 6.12 15.47 30.79
CA ASP A 377 7.26 15.01 31.58
C ASP A 377 8.58 14.92 30.78
N ARG A 378 8.47 14.88 29.42
CA ARG A 378 9.63 14.88 28.52
C ARG A 378 9.92 16.24 27.90
N VAL A 379 9.06 17.24 28.12
CA VAL A 379 9.20 18.57 27.57
C VAL A 379 9.98 19.44 28.57
N PRO A 380 11.06 20.12 28.14
CA PRO A 380 11.79 21.03 29.04
C PRO A 380 10.92 22.17 29.59
N GLU A 381 10.99 22.42 30.89
CA GLU A 381 10.19 23.47 31.55
C GLU A 381 10.40 24.88 30.96
N LYS A 382 11.54 25.14 30.35
CA LYS A 382 11.82 26.42 29.63
C LYS A 382 10.84 26.71 28.50
N LEU A 383 10.16 25.68 27.93
CA LEU A 383 9.17 25.82 26.86
C LEU A 383 7.75 25.98 27.41
N TYR A 384 7.51 25.79 28.71
CA TYR A 384 6.17 25.90 29.31
C TYR A 384 5.49 27.26 29.12
N PRO A 385 6.21 28.41 29.16
CA PRO A 385 5.58 29.70 28.87
C PRO A 385 4.97 29.78 27.47
N GLU A 386 5.61 29.20 26.45
CA GLU A 386 5.10 29.17 25.07
C GLU A 386 3.89 28.22 24.96
N ILE A 387 3.91 27.10 25.68
CA ILE A 387 2.80 26.14 25.76
C ILE A 387 1.57 26.79 26.38
N ILE A 388 1.73 27.51 27.51
CA ILE A 388 0.65 28.23 28.18
C ILE A 388 0.02 29.30 27.27
N ALA A 389 0.83 29.96 26.46
CA ALA A 389 0.36 31.00 25.54
C ALA A 389 -0.38 30.43 24.33
N ASN A 390 -0.33 29.13 24.10
CA ASN A 390 -0.92 28.46 22.93
C ASN A 390 -2.36 28.01 23.22
N ASP A 391 -3.32 28.87 22.79
CA ASP A 391 -4.75 28.57 22.94
C ASP A 391 -5.23 27.37 22.13
N ALA A 392 -4.62 27.09 20.97
CA ALA A 392 -5.00 25.96 20.13
C ALA A 392 -4.69 24.63 20.84
N GLN A 393 -3.50 24.50 21.42
CA GLN A 393 -3.12 23.32 22.21
C GLN A 393 -4.00 23.17 23.45
N ARG A 394 -4.33 24.26 24.16
CA ARG A 394 -5.22 24.21 25.31
C ARG A 394 -6.61 23.71 24.93
N LYS A 395 -7.20 24.23 23.85
CA LYS A 395 -8.51 23.80 23.33
C LYS A 395 -8.51 22.33 22.94
N GLU A 396 -7.43 21.86 22.35
CA GLU A 396 -7.28 20.45 22.00
C GLU A 396 -7.23 19.56 23.25
N TRP A 397 -6.55 19.98 24.31
CA TRP A 397 -6.56 19.26 25.58
C TRP A 397 -7.93 19.25 26.26
N VAL A 398 -8.69 20.34 26.17
CA VAL A 398 -10.10 20.36 26.64
C VAL A 398 -10.91 19.34 25.84
N ARG A 399 -10.78 19.33 24.51
CA ARG A 399 -11.50 18.42 23.60
C ARG A 399 -11.16 16.96 23.85
N LEU A 400 -9.87 16.62 23.98
CA LEU A 400 -9.40 15.24 24.12
C LEU A 400 -9.49 14.71 25.53
N PHE A 401 -9.14 15.53 26.51
CA PHE A 401 -8.86 15.07 27.89
C PHE A 401 -9.76 15.71 28.94
N ALA A 402 -10.70 16.59 28.56
CA ALA A 402 -11.59 17.30 29.46
C ALA A 402 -10.84 17.90 30.65
N ILE A 403 -9.75 18.64 30.37
CA ILE A 403 -8.92 19.25 31.41
C ILE A 403 -9.66 20.37 32.18
N ASP A 404 -10.69 20.96 31.58
CA ASP A 404 -11.60 21.93 32.17
C ASP A 404 -12.47 21.36 33.31
N ASP A 405 -12.58 20.01 33.39
CA ASP A 405 -13.22 19.33 34.53
C ASP A 405 -12.29 19.22 35.75
N ILE A 406 -10.99 19.57 35.66
CA ILE A 406 -10.04 19.51 36.77
C ILE A 406 -10.30 20.60 37.76
N LYS A 407 -10.86 20.23 38.91
CA LYS A 407 -11.13 21.16 40.02
C LYS A 407 -9.93 21.17 40.97
N GLY A 408 -9.55 22.39 41.37
CA GLY A 408 -8.45 22.51 42.32
C GLY A 408 -8.86 22.12 43.74
N ASP A 409 -7.88 21.70 44.49
CA ASP A 409 -7.96 21.49 45.92
C ASP A 409 -6.68 22.02 46.60
N MET A 410 -6.42 21.66 47.87
CA MET A 410 -5.21 22.12 48.59
C MET A 410 -3.90 21.63 48.00
N MET A 411 -3.93 20.64 47.13
CA MET A 411 -2.75 20.01 46.49
C MET A 411 -2.80 20.02 44.96
N THR A 412 -3.94 20.23 44.35
CA THR A 412 -4.16 20.16 42.91
C THR A 412 -4.50 21.52 42.34
N GLU A 413 -3.75 21.97 41.35
CA GLU A 413 -4.03 23.21 40.62
C GLU A 413 -5.28 23.06 39.75
N ALA A 414 -6.18 24.01 39.80
CA ALA A 414 -7.39 24.04 38.99
C ALA A 414 -7.09 24.41 37.53
N TYR A 415 -7.96 24.00 36.61
CA TYR A 415 -7.98 24.57 35.28
C TYR A 415 -8.20 26.09 35.31
N SER A 416 -7.45 26.81 34.48
CA SER A 416 -7.54 28.25 34.29
C SER A 416 -7.27 28.69 32.86
N GLU A 417 -7.68 29.86 32.49
CA GLU A 417 -7.43 30.49 31.19
C GLU A 417 -6.71 31.82 31.36
N PRO A 418 -5.41 31.90 31.02
CA PRO A 418 -4.50 30.83 30.56
C PRO A 418 -4.19 29.81 31.66
N LEU A 419 -3.62 28.66 31.27
CA LEU A 419 -3.11 27.67 32.21
C LEU A 419 -1.92 28.22 33.03
N THR A 420 -1.62 27.60 34.17
CA THR A 420 -0.43 27.93 34.97
C THR A 420 0.70 26.96 34.74
N ILE A 421 1.93 27.37 35.06
CA ILE A 421 3.08 26.47 35.01
C ILE A 421 2.88 25.27 35.95
N GLU A 422 2.30 25.54 37.13
CA GLU A 422 2.06 24.52 38.13
C GLU A 422 1.02 23.49 37.66
N PHE A 423 -0.01 23.94 36.94
CA PHE A 423 -0.96 23.03 36.31
C PHE A 423 -0.25 22.04 35.34
N LEU A 424 0.67 22.54 34.49
CA LEU A 424 1.43 21.69 33.55
C LEU A 424 2.32 20.68 34.32
N LYS A 425 2.99 21.12 35.40
CA LYS A 425 3.83 20.25 36.22
C LYS A 425 3.05 19.13 36.91
N GLN A 426 1.82 19.40 37.30
CA GLN A 426 0.96 18.39 37.93
C GLN A 426 0.30 17.44 36.93
N ASN A 427 0.19 17.85 35.67
CA ASN A 427 -0.44 17.07 34.61
C ASN A 427 0.57 16.59 33.56
N GLN A 428 1.59 15.85 34.02
CA GLN A 428 2.78 15.44 33.25
C GLN A 428 2.47 14.55 32.04
N PHE A 429 1.34 13.84 32.04
CA PHE A 429 0.94 12.96 30.94
C PHE A 429 0.04 13.64 29.89
N LEU A 430 -0.18 14.95 30.00
CA LEU A 430 -0.79 15.70 28.89
C LEU A 430 0.09 15.59 27.66
N VAL A 431 -0.53 15.26 26.53
CA VAL A 431 0.17 15.06 25.27
C VAL A 431 0.21 16.38 24.50
N LEU A 432 1.40 16.92 24.34
CA LEU A 432 1.67 18.08 23.48
C LEU A 432 1.79 17.61 22.03
N ASP A 433 1.09 18.27 21.11
CA ASP A 433 1.23 18.05 19.66
C ASP A 433 1.95 19.23 19.02
N THR A 434 3.10 18.97 18.38
CA THR A 434 3.91 20.03 17.76
C THR A 434 3.25 20.70 16.58
N ALA A 435 2.22 20.10 15.98
CA ALA A 435 1.45 20.72 14.89
C ALA A 435 0.73 22.03 15.29
N PHE A 436 0.50 22.24 16.58
CA PHE A 436 -0.10 23.48 17.09
C PHE A 436 0.93 24.61 17.28
N PHE A 437 2.21 24.36 17.07
CA PHE A 437 3.29 25.31 17.30
C PHE A 437 4.03 25.65 15.99
N ASP A 438 4.79 26.74 16.02
CA ASP A 438 5.63 27.11 14.89
C ASP A 438 6.89 26.22 14.78
N ALA A 439 7.58 26.33 13.65
CA ALA A 439 8.77 25.53 13.36
C ALA A 439 9.89 25.77 14.43
N LYS A 440 10.00 27.00 14.93
CA LYS A 440 11.02 27.36 15.91
C LYS A 440 10.83 26.63 17.25
N PHE A 441 9.61 26.56 17.73
CA PHE A 441 9.28 25.77 18.91
C PHE A 441 9.59 24.29 18.70
N LYS A 442 9.17 23.75 17.56
CA LYS A 442 9.44 22.33 17.20
C LYS A 442 10.96 22.06 17.17
N HIS A 443 11.74 22.91 16.52
CA HIS A 443 13.21 22.77 16.47
C HIS A 443 13.85 22.82 17.87
N GLN A 444 13.38 23.71 18.75
CA GLN A 444 13.88 23.78 20.12
C GLN A 444 13.53 22.54 20.95
N LEU A 445 12.34 21.97 20.74
CA LEU A 445 11.89 20.76 21.39
C LEU A 445 12.74 19.57 20.92
N VAL A 446 12.85 19.36 19.59
CA VAL A 446 13.63 18.29 18.96
C VAL A 446 15.10 18.36 19.38
N LYS A 447 15.70 19.57 19.37
CA LYS A 447 17.07 19.79 19.84
C LYS A 447 17.28 19.39 21.32
N SER A 448 16.26 19.44 22.13
CA SER A 448 16.34 19.03 23.54
C SER A 448 16.33 17.52 23.75
N MET A 449 16.02 16.74 22.70
CA MET A 449 15.95 15.29 22.73
C MET A 449 17.27 14.68 22.28
N GLU A 450 17.97 13.98 23.17
CA GLU A 450 19.15 13.19 22.81
C GLU A 450 18.70 11.86 22.21
N ASN A 451 19.25 11.45 21.06
CA ASN A 451 18.86 10.22 20.35
C ASN A 451 17.35 10.18 20.05
N ILE A 452 16.88 11.09 19.20
CA ILE A 452 15.47 11.34 18.86
C ILE A 452 14.72 10.04 18.56
N ASP A 453 15.26 9.21 17.66
CA ASP A 453 14.60 7.96 17.28
C ASP A 453 14.53 6.95 18.43
N LYS A 454 15.48 6.93 19.35
CA LYS A 454 15.44 6.05 20.55
C LYS A 454 14.46 6.55 21.61
N GLN A 455 14.24 7.85 21.68
CA GLN A 455 13.28 8.45 22.60
C GLN A 455 11.84 8.37 22.07
N THR A 456 11.67 8.20 20.76
CA THR A 456 10.38 7.97 20.15
C THR A 456 9.92 6.54 20.42
N ASN A 457 8.68 6.35 20.83
CA ASN A 457 8.09 5.07 21.22
C ASN A 457 7.16 4.49 20.15
N GLY A 458 6.87 5.23 19.09
CA GLY A 458 6.03 4.76 18.01
C GLY A 458 5.86 5.76 16.87
N TRP A 459 5.38 5.25 15.76
CA TRP A 459 5.05 6.03 14.57
C TRP A 459 3.65 5.76 14.09
N LEU A 460 2.97 6.83 13.68
CA LEU A 460 1.72 6.79 12.96
C LEU A 460 1.97 7.38 11.57
N ILE A 461 1.66 6.64 10.53
CA ILE A 461 1.90 7.03 9.14
C ILE A 461 0.57 7.14 8.41
N ASN A 462 0.19 8.37 8.03
CA ASN A 462 -0.97 8.59 7.18
C ASN A 462 -0.55 8.46 5.72
N SER A 463 -0.84 7.32 5.14
CA SER A 463 -0.49 6.98 3.76
C SER A 463 -1.23 5.74 3.30
N GLU A 464 -1.27 5.55 1.99
CA GLU A 464 -1.52 4.24 1.39
C GLU A 464 -0.42 3.26 1.85
N ASN A 465 -0.81 2.05 2.27
CA ASN A 465 0.11 1.15 2.98
C ASN A 465 1.25 0.61 2.11
N PHE A 466 1.05 0.39 0.80
CA PHE A 466 2.13 -0.01 -0.10
C PHE A 466 3.22 1.08 -0.16
N GLN A 467 2.82 2.36 -0.21
CA GLN A 467 3.74 3.50 -0.23
C GLN A 467 4.52 3.63 1.09
N ALA A 468 3.82 3.47 2.22
CA ALA A 468 4.48 3.47 3.52
C ALA A 468 5.47 2.31 3.66
N LEU A 469 5.10 1.10 3.24
CA LEU A 469 5.98 -0.07 3.24
C LEU A 469 7.21 0.13 2.37
N GLN A 470 7.09 0.82 1.23
CA GLN A 470 8.23 1.20 0.38
C GLN A 470 9.18 2.14 1.12
N LEU A 471 8.66 3.14 1.82
CA LEU A 471 9.47 4.10 2.57
C LEU A 471 10.22 3.45 3.73
N LEU A 472 9.60 2.47 4.40
CA LEU A 472 10.18 1.76 5.56
C LEU A 472 11.32 0.80 5.20
N GLN A 473 11.52 0.44 3.91
CA GLN A 473 12.48 -0.60 3.50
C GLN A 473 13.91 -0.33 3.97
N GLU A 474 14.41 0.90 3.85
CA GLU A 474 15.81 1.18 4.20
C GLU A 474 16.01 1.21 5.73
N LYS A 475 15.06 1.78 6.47
CA LYS A 475 15.18 1.98 7.91
C LYS A 475 14.83 0.74 8.75
N TYR A 476 14.00 -0.18 8.23
CA TYR A 476 13.50 -1.33 9.01
C TYR A 476 13.73 -2.68 8.37
N LYS A 477 14.53 -2.78 7.31
CA LYS A 477 14.83 -4.06 6.66
C LYS A 477 15.37 -5.07 7.67
N LYS A 478 14.68 -6.22 7.81
CA LYS A 478 14.98 -7.27 8.79
C LYS A 478 15.03 -6.78 10.26
N GLY A 479 14.31 -5.70 10.57
CA GLY A 479 14.28 -5.09 11.90
C GLY A 479 12.96 -5.26 12.66
N ILE A 480 11.89 -5.75 11.98
CA ILE A 480 10.56 -5.89 12.59
C ILE A 480 10.35 -7.30 13.12
N LYS A 481 10.05 -7.40 14.41
CA LYS A 481 9.87 -8.67 15.09
C LYS A 481 8.47 -9.24 14.96
N CYS A 482 7.47 -8.39 14.97
CA CYS A 482 6.06 -8.79 14.91
C CYS A 482 5.33 -7.91 13.89
N ILE A 483 4.74 -8.52 12.87
CA ILE A 483 3.74 -7.91 12.02
C ILE A 483 2.38 -8.47 12.44
N TYR A 484 1.46 -7.59 12.83
CA TYR A 484 0.05 -7.91 13.05
C TYR A 484 -0.78 -7.06 12.11
N ILE A 485 -1.67 -7.67 11.32
CA ILE A 485 -2.54 -6.96 10.40
C ILE A 485 -3.98 -7.50 10.44
N ASP A 486 -4.91 -6.58 10.22
CA ASP A 486 -6.33 -6.82 10.10
C ASP A 486 -6.84 -6.22 8.77
N PRO A 487 -6.57 -6.89 7.61
CA PRO A 487 -6.94 -6.36 6.31
C PRO A 487 -8.45 -6.40 6.10
N PRO A 488 -9.01 -5.67 5.11
CA PRO A 488 -10.43 -5.75 4.76
C PRO A 488 -10.85 -7.20 4.49
N TYR A 489 -11.94 -7.65 5.11
CA TYR A 489 -12.38 -9.05 5.01
C TYR A 489 -13.10 -9.39 3.71
N ASN A 490 -13.34 -8.40 2.85
CA ASN A 490 -13.99 -8.57 1.57
C ASN A 490 -15.39 -9.22 1.66
N THR A 491 -16.05 -9.02 2.78
CA THR A 491 -17.44 -9.45 3.00
C THR A 491 -18.41 -8.45 2.35
N ASN A 492 -19.69 -8.79 2.28
CA ASN A 492 -20.73 -7.87 1.80
C ASN A 492 -20.82 -6.56 2.62
N ALA A 493 -20.23 -6.54 3.82
CA ALA A 493 -20.15 -5.36 4.67
C ALA A 493 -18.86 -4.53 4.45
N SER A 494 -17.85 -5.09 3.78
CA SER A 494 -16.55 -4.46 3.52
C SER A 494 -16.04 -4.85 2.13
N GLU A 495 -16.93 -4.83 1.13
CA GLU A 495 -16.54 -5.14 -0.26
C GLU A 495 -15.55 -4.10 -0.78
N ILE A 496 -14.48 -4.62 -1.38
CA ILE A 496 -13.64 -3.83 -2.25
C ILE A 496 -14.39 -3.69 -3.57
N ILE A 497 -14.71 -2.46 -3.97
CA ILE A 497 -15.53 -2.18 -5.17
C ILE A 497 -14.64 -2.30 -6.41
N TYR A 498 -15.07 -3.07 -7.42
CA TYR A 498 -14.33 -3.27 -8.67
C TYR A 498 -15.15 -2.98 -9.90
N LYS A 499 -14.48 -2.35 -10.88
CA LYS A 499 -15.02 -2.08 -12.20
C LYS A 499 -15.40 -3.36 -12.97
N ASN A 500 -14.67 -4.46 -12.75
CA ASN A 500 -14.80 -5.71 -13.51
C ASN A 500 -15.47 -6.87 -12.77
N GLY A 501 -15.97 -6.66 -11.57
CA GLY A 501 -16.64 -7.73 -10.78
C GLY A 501 -15.73 -8.87 -10.31
N TYR A 502 -14.40 -8.69 -10.31
CA TYR A 502 -13.41 -9.67 -9.85
C TYR A 502 -13.05 -9.51 -8.38
N LYS A 503 -14.03 -9.69 -7.50
CA LYS A 503 -13.92 -9.50 -6.06
C LYS A 503 -12.67 -10.15 -5.44
N HIS A 504 -12.55 -11.47 -5.58
CA HIS A 504 -11.46 -12.23 -4.95
C HIS A 504 -10.10 -11.99 -5.63
N SER A 505 -10.08 -11.86 -6.96
CA SER A 505 -8.85 -11.63 -7.72
C SER A 505 -8.17 -10.33 -7.33
N SER A 506 -8.93 -9.30 -7.17
CA SER A 506 -8.43 -7.98 -6.84
C SER A 506 -7.98 -7.90 -5.38
N TRP A 507 -8.74 -8.51 -4.47
CA TRP A 507 -8.33 -8.66 -3.08
C TRP A 507 -6.99 -9.43 -2.97
N ASN A 508 -6.83 -10.49 -3.77
CA ASN A 508 -5.58 -11.23 -3.85
C ASN A 508 -4.42 -10.34 -4.31
N SER A 509 -4.60 -9.51 -5.35
CA SER A 509 -3.58 -8.57 -5.82
C SER A 509 -3.24 -7.52 -4.76
N LEU A 510 -4.26 -6.96 -4.09
CA LEU A 510 -4.07 -6.03 -2.97
C LEU A 510 -3.16 -6.63 -1.90
N LEU A 511 -3.49 -7.84 -1.42
CA LEU A 511 -2.76 -8.48 -0.32
C LEU A 511 -1.38 -8.99 -0.76
N TYR A 512 -1.29 -9.61 -1.93
CA TYR A 512 -0.05 -10.23 -2.41
C TYR A 512 1.12 -9.24 -2.44
N ASP A 513 0.93 -8.08 -3.05
CA ASP A 513 2.00 -7.09 -3.17
C ASP A 513 2.44 -6.54 -1.80
N ARG A 514 1.49 -6.29 -0.89
CA ARG A 514 1.77 -5.76 0.44
C ARG A 514 2.41 -6.79 1.37
N LEU A 515 1.94 -8.03 1.33
CA LEU A 515 2.55 -9.13 2.09
C LEU A 515 3.98 -9.39 1.61
N THR A 516 4.22 -9.34 0.29
CA THR A 516 5.54 -9.56 -0.31
C THR A 516 6.53 -8.48 0.11
N ILE A 517 6.15 -7.20 0.02
CA ILE A 517 7.04 -6.11 0.39
C ILE A 517 7.28 -6.04 1.90
N ALA A 518 6.25 -6.32 2.72
CA ALA A 518 6.36 -6.35 4.17
C ALA A 518 7.27 -7.48 4.66
N ASP A 519 7.38 -8.59 3.91
CA ASP A 519 8.23 -9.72 4.27
C ASP A 519 9.73 -9.38 4.35
N ASN A 520 10.17 -8.38 3.59
CA ASN A 520 11.55 -7.89 3.63
C ASN A 520 11.88 -7.15 4.94
N LEU A 521 10.87 -6.63 5.63
CA LEU A 521 11.02 -5.91 6.89
C LEU A 521 11.17 -6.84 8.09
N VAL A 522 10.73 -8.10 7.97
CA VAL A 522 10.65 -9.05 9.08
C VAL A 522 12.06 -9.53 9.48
N ASP A 523 12.33 -9.48 10.79
CA ASP A 523 13.53 -10.07 11.41
C ASP A 523 13.63 -11.57 11.12
N SER A 524 14.84 -12.10 11.09
CA SER A 524 15.09 -13.54 10.80
C SER A 524 14.38 -14.51 11.77
N LEU A 525 14.08 -14.07 12.97
CA LEU A 525 13.31 -14.77 14.01
C LEU A 525 11.93 -14.14 14.25
N GLY A 526 11.44 -13.34 13.29
CA GLY A 526 10.20 -12.58 13.39
C GLY A 526 8.97 -13.37 12.98
N PHE A 527 7.81 -12.79 13.27
CA PHE A 527 6.50 -13.40 13.09
C PHE A 527 5.56 -12.49 12.28
N ARG A 528 4.60 -13.12 11.61
CA ARG A 528 3.52 -12.47 10.87
C ARG A 528 2.21 -13.06 11.31
N ILE A 529 1.27 -12.19 11.69
CA ILE A 529 -0.06 -12.55 12.14
C ILE A 529 -1.06 -11.79 11.31
N THR A 530 -1.99 -12.50 10.69
CA THR A 530 -3.04 -11.90 9.87
C THR A 530 -4.41 -12.35 10.37
N ALA A 531 -5.23 -11.38 10.75
CA ALA A 531 -6.63 -11.63 11.11
C ALA A 531 -7.49 -11.67 9.84
N ILE A 532 -8.44 -12.59 9.75
CA ILE A 532 -9.34 -12.73 8.61
C ILE A 532 -10.63 -13.49 9.04
N ASP A 533 -11.73 -13.24 8.34
CA ASP A 533 -12.93 -14.07 8.48
C ASP A 533 -12.98 -15.22 7.46
N HIS A 534 -14.10 -15.92 7.41
CA HIS A 534 -14.30 -17.08 6.54
C HIS A 534 -14.30 -16.73 5.04
N ALA A 535 -14.65 -15.48 4.65
CA ALA A 535 -14.85 -15.10 3.25
C ALA A 535 -13.58 -15.24 2.42
N GLU A 536 -12.42 -14.86 2.98
CA GLU A 536 -11.14 -14.87 2.27
C GLU A 536 -10.09 -15.78 2.96
N CYS A 537 -10.43 -16.53 4.00
CA CYS A 537 -9.43 -17.32 4.75
C CYS A 537 -8.69 -18.34 3.87
N PHE A 538 -9.38 -18.97 2.89
CA PHE A 538 -8.73 -19.93 1.98
C PHE A 538 -7.81 -19.23 0.95
N ASN A 539 -8.21 -18.08 0.44
CA ASN A 539 -7.38 -17.29 -0.47
C ASN A 539 -6.16 -16.75 0.24
N LEU A 540 -6.34 -16.18 1.44
CA LEU A 540 -5.25 -15.70 2.28
C LEU A 540 -4.25 -16.80 2.59
N GLY A 541 -4.72 -17.97 3.04
CA GLY A 541 -3.86 -19.10 3.37
C GLY A 541 -2.96 -19.52 2.20
N LYS A 542 -3.54 -19.63 1.00
CA LYS A 542 -2.78 -19.97 -0.22
C LYS A 542 -1.75 -18.91 -0.61
N ILE A 543 -2.13 -17.62 -0.49
CA ILE A 543 -1.21 -16.52 -0.80
C ILE A 543 -0.04 -16.52 0.19
N GLN A 544 -0.32 -16.66 1.48
CA GLN A 544 0.71 -16.68 2.52
C GLN A 544 1.61 -17.92 2.43
N ASP A 545 1.05 -19.11 2.15
CA ASP A 545 1.84 -20.32 1.88
C ASP A 545 2.76 -20.14 0.68
N TYR A 546 2.29 -19.46 -0.37
CA TYR A 546 3.08 -19.16 -1.57
C TYR A 546 4.23 -18.18 -1.30
N ILE A 547 3.98 -17.12 -0.49
CA ILE A 547 4.99 -16.10 -0.18
C ILE A 547 5.96 -16.56 0.91
N TYR A 548 5.44 -17.18 1.98
CA TYR A 548 6.21 -17.48 3.20
C TYR A 548 6.70 -18.92 3.30
N GLY A 549 6.12 -19.80 2.50
CA GLY A 549 6.30 -21.25 2.59
C GLY A 549 5.34 -21.90 3.61
N GLU A 550 4.74 -23.04 3.23
CA GLU A 550 3.79 -23.78 4.09
C GLU A 550 4.45 -24.25 5.40
N ASP A 551 5.72 -24.65 5.33
CA ASP A 551 6.50 -25.12 6.49
C ASP A 551 6.70 -24.03 7.56
N ASN A 552 6.53 -22.75 7.20
CA ASN A 552 6.62 -21.62 8.11
C ASN A 552 5.27 -21.25 8.74
N ARG A 553 4.17 -21.91 8.36
CA ARG A 553 2.86 -21.74 8.98
C ARG A 553 2.81 -22.45 10.33
N LEU A 554 2.80 -21.68 11.42
CA LEU A 554 2.80 -22.22 12.79
C LEU A 554 1.41 -22.70 13.22
N ALA A 555 0.38 -21.90 12.92
CA ALA A 555 -0.99 -22.19 13.34
C ALA A 555 -2.03 -21.37 12.57
N ILE A 556 -3.24 -21.91 12.51
CA ILE A 556 -4.47 -21.16 12.25
C ILE A 556 -5.29 -21.21 13.54
N VAL A 557 -5.47 -20.08 14.17
CA VAL A 557 -6.16 -19.92 15.45
C VAL A 557 -7.58 -19.41 15.19
N SER A 558 -8.59 -20.11 15.74
CA SER A 558 -9.99 -19.67 15.69
C SER A 558 -10.28 -18.83 16.93
N VAL A 559 -10.74 -17.59 16.75
CA VAL A 559 -11.08 -16.67 17.83
C VAL A 559 -12.58 -16.42 17.86
N GLN A 560 -13.22 -16.70 18.97
CA GLN A 560 -14.63 -16.40 19.16
C GLN A 560 -14.84 -14.92 19.50
N HIS A 561 -15.02 -14.10 18.48
CA HIS A 561 -15.20 -12.65 18.62
C HIS A 561 -16.66 -12.24 18.93
N ASN A 562 -17.64 -13.05 18.52
CA ASN A 562 -19.07 -12.80 18.74
C ASN A 562 -19.82 -14.08 19.13
N PRO A 563 -19.92 -14.43 20.41
CA PRO A 563 -20.57 -15.68 20.84
C PRO A 563 -22.07 -15.75 20.55
N LYS A 564 -22.75 -14.60 20.39
CA LYS A 564 -24.19 -14.54 20.07
C LYS A 564 -24.45 -14.92 18.62
N GLY A 565 -23.43 -14.80 17.73
CA GLY A 565 -23.58 -14.96 16.30
C GLY A 565 -24.47 -13.88 15.67
N ARG A 566 -24.70 -13.99 14.36
CA ARG A 566 -25.64 -13.11 13.63
C ARG A 566 -26.99 -13.83 13.45
N ASN A 567 -28.04 -13.32 14.07
CA ASN A 567 -29.39 -13.92 14.05
C ASN A 567 -30.05 -14.01 12.65
N GLN A 568 -29.45 -13.53 11.61
CA GLN A 568 -29.96 -13.47 10.24
C GLN A 568 -29.36 -14.52 9.30
N ALA A 569 -28.48 -15.38 9.77
CA ALA A 569 -27.88 -16.43 8.95
C ALA A 569 -28.91 -17.52 8.60
N LYS A 570 -29.03 -17.86 7.31
CA LYS A 570 -29.96 -18.89 6.82
C LYS A 570 -29.60 -20.30 7.32
N PHE A 571 -28.30 -20.56 7.54
CA PHE A 571 -27.76 -21.86 7.93
C PHE A 571 -27.04 -21.76 9.27
N PHE A 572 -25.73 -21.54 9.27
CA PHE A 572 -24.92 -21.40 10.47
C PHE A 572 -24.64 -19.94 10.77
N SER A 573 -24.76 -19.57 12.04
CA SER A 573 -24.37 -18.23 12.50
C SER A 573 -22.88 -18.19 12.70
N GLU A 574 -22.22 -17.23 12.07
CA GLU A 574 -20.78 -17.01 12.18
C GLU A 574 -20.45 -16.28 13.47
N ASN A 575 -19.55 -16.85 14.26
CA ASN A 575 -19.17 -16.31 15.55
C ASN A 575 -17.64 -16.33 15.79
N ILE A 576 -16.88 -16.76 14.79
CA ILE A 576 -15.41 -16.86 14.85
C ILE A 576 -14.76 -16.07 13.72
N GLU A 577 -13.54 -15.66 13.97
CA GLU A 577 -12.55 -15.19 12.99
C GLU A 577 -11.28 -16.02 13.12
N TYR A 578 -10.35 -15.88 12.19
CA TYR A 578 -9.12 -16.66 12.12
C TYR A 578 -7.92 -15.76 12.25
N LEU A 579 -6.89 -16.24 12.97
CA LEU A 579 -5.56 -15.64 13.00
C LEU A 579 -4.58 -16.62 12.36
N PHE A 580 -3.95 -16.22 11.29
CA PHE A 580 -2.89 -16.98 10.63
C PHE A 580 -1.54 -16.57 11.20
N PHE A 581 -0.82 -17.51 11.79
CA PHE A 581 0.51 -17.31 12.36
C PHE A 581 1.58 -17.93 11.48
N TYR A 582 2.53 -17.13 11.02
CA TYR A 582 3.71 -17.54 10.28
C TYR A 582 4.98 -17.03 10.95
N ALA A 583 6.01 -17.87 11.02
CA ALA A 583 7.37 -17.45 11.38
C ALA A 583 8.15 -17.07 10.10
N LYS A 584 9.21 -16.26 10.24
CA LYS A 584 10.17 -16.07 9.14
C LYS A 584 10.94 -17.34 8.83
N ASP A 585 11.29 -18.11 9.89
CA ASP A 585 11.94 -19.41 9.85
C ASP A 585 11.39 -20.23 11.04
N ALA A 586 10.46 -21.13 10.78
CA ALA A 586 9.78 -21.90 11.82
C ALA A 586 10.71 -22.85 12.60
N VAL A 587 11.87 -23.23 12.01
CA VAL A 587 12.84 -24.08 12.65
C VAL A 587 13.65 -23.34 13.71
N LYS A 588 13.89 -22.04 13.50
CA LYS A 588 14.71 -21.19 14.38
C LYS A 588 13.90 -20.33 15.35
N SER A 589 12.63 -20.06 15.00
CA SER A 589 11.78 -19.15 15.78
C SER A 589 10.98 -19.93 16.81
N ASP A 590 10.95 -19.42 18.05
CA ASP A 590 10.12 -19.94 19.12
C ASP A 590 9.18 -18.87 19.63
N PHE A 591 7.92 -19.25 19.90
CA PHE A 591 7.03 -18.40 20.66
C PHE A 591 7.58 -18.20 22.09
N ARG A 592 7.38 -17.01 22.61
CA ARG A 592 7.57 -16.79 24.04
C ARG A 592 6.60 -17.67 24.81
N GLN A 593 7.13 -18.33 25.83
CA GLN A 593 6.30 -19.13 26.73
C GLN A 593 5.55 -18.17 27.66
N VAL A 594 4.27 -17.94 27.35
CA VAL A 594 3.40 -17.06 28.14
C VAL A 594 2.19 -17.86 28.56
N ALA A 595 1.88 -17.85 29.84
CA ALA A 595 0.57 -18.32 30.30
C ALA A 595 -0.50 -17.35 29.78
N ILE A 596 -1.48 -17.84 29.06
CA ILE A 596 -2.56 -17.03 28.46
C ILE A 596 -3.67 -16.77 29.48
N SER A 597 -3.78 -17.60 30.52
CA SER A 597 -4.86 -17.56 31.52
C SER A 597 -4.30 -17.36 32.94
N ASP A 598 -4.83 -16.35 33.64
CA ASP A 598 -4.46 -16.07 35.04
C ASP A 598 -4.78 -17.24 35.98
N ASP A 599 -5.83 -18.00 35.64
CA ASP A 599 -6.21 -19.21 36.42
C ASP A 599 -5.15 -20.29 36.30
N VAL A 600 -4.52 -20.47 35.17
CA VAL A 600 -3.41 -21.39 34.94
C VAL A 600 -2.14 -20.87 35.62
N LEU A 601 -1.85 -19.56 35.53
CA LEU A 601 -0.74 -18.91 36.26
C LEU A 601 -0.81 -19.14 37.76
N ALA A 602 -1.98 -19.02 38.31
CA ALA A 602 -2.21 -19.22 39.77
C ALA A 602 -1.88 -20.65 40.22
N THR A 603 -1.79 -21.62 39.35
CA THR A 603 -1.44 -23.01 39.67
C THR A 603 0.06 -23.23 39.84
N PHE A 604 0.92 -22.30 39.34
CA PHE A 604 2.36 -22.38 39.48
C PHE A 604 2.81 -21.67 40.75
N THR A 605 2.75 -22.39 41.89
CA THR A 605 2.98 -21.83 43.22
C THR A 605 4.42 -21.92 43.73
N LEU A 606 5.27 -22.67 43.02
CA LEU A 606 6.67 -22.88 43.37
C LEU A 606 7.58 -22.10 42.41
N SER A 607 8.79 -21.72 42.83
CA SER A 607 9.76 -21.03 42.00
C SER A 607 11.19 -21.47 42.25
N ASP A 608 12.03 -21.47 41.22
CA ASP A 608 13.47 -21.63 41.26
C ASP A 608 14.16 -20.69 40.27
N GLU A 609 15.45 -20.89 40.02
CA GLU A 609 16.25 -20.09 39.10
C GLU A 609 15.76 -20.13 37.63
N ASN A 610 14.98 -21.17 37.27
CA ASN A 610 14.46 -21.38 35.93
C ASN A 610 13.01 -20.84 35.75
N GLY A 611 12.41 -20.31 36.83
CA GLY A 611 11.06 -19.73 36.79
C GLY A 611 10.09 -20.37 37.78
N LYS A 612 8.80 -20.01 37.65
CA LYS A 612 7.72 -20.64 38.41
C LYS A 612 7.41 -22.02 37.87
N TYR A 613 7.09 -22.95 38.78
CA TYR A 613 6.74 -24.32 38.43
C TYR A 613 5.72 -24.93 39.40
N ARG A 614 5.17 -26.07 38.97
CA ARG A 614 4.41 -27.00 39.81
C ARG A 614 4.93 -28.41 39.56
N TYR A 615 4.60 -29.34 40.47
CA TYR A 615 4.88 -30.75 40.20
C TYR A 615 3.69 -31.41 39.52
N GLU A 616 3.94 -32.16 38.44
CA GLU A 616 2.98 -32.97 37.73
C GLU A 616 3.37 -34.44 37.71
N ASN A 617 2.35 -35.32 37.54
CA ASN A 617 2.57 -36.76 37.41
C ASN A 617 3.45 -37.05 36.20
N TYR A 618 4.44 -37.91 36.39
CA TYR A 618 5.39 -38.25 35.31
C TYR A 618 4.87 -39.30 34.35
N ILE A 619 3.75 -40.00 34.69
CA ILE A 619 3.10 -40.96 33.80
C ILE A 619 2.28 -40.22 32.73
N ARG A 620 2.37 -40.65 31.48
CA ARG A 620 1.51 -40.21 30.39
C ARG A 620 0.39 -41.26 30.17
N ALA A 621 -0.72 -41.08 30.86
CA ALA A 621 -1.85 -41.99 30.86
C ALA A 621 -2.83 -41.66 29.72
N ARG A 622 -2.47 -42.00 28.46
CA ARG A 622 -3.33 -41.87 27.27
C ARG A 622 -3.12 -43.09 26.39
N THR A 623 -4.18 -43.54 25.65
CA THR A 623 -4.16 -44.71 24.78
C THR A 623 -3.01 -44.73 23.78
N VAL A 624 -2.69 -43.58 23.18
CA VAL A 624 -1.56 -43.43 22.25
C VAL A 624 -0.21 -43.60 22.95
N TRP A 625 -0.15 -43.43 24.27
CA TRP A 625 1.04 -43.57 25.12
C TRP A 625 1.00 -44.84 25.98
N SER A 626 0.33 -45.89 25.47
CA SER A 626 0.39 -47.22 26.11
C SER A 626 1.78 -47.84 26.00
N HIS A 627 2.09 -48.76 26.88
CA HIS A 627 3.35 -49.56 26.83
C HIS A 627 3.59 -50.17 25.42
N ALA A 628 2.55 -50.74 24.82
CA ALA A 628 2.62 -51.34 23.50
C ALA A 628 3.01 -50.35 22.38
N ASN A 629 2.57 -49.08 22.48
CA ASN A 629 2.85 -48.08 21.47
C ASN A 629 4.16 -47.30 21.72
N ARG A 630 4.69 -47.34 22.96
CA ARG A 630 5.91 -46.59 23.37
C ARG A 630 6.81 -47.48 24.23
N PRO A 631 7.35 -48.56 23.72
CA PRO A 631 8.17 -49.49 24.54
C PRO A 631 9.42 -48.84 25.08
N ASP A 632 10.05 -47.89 24.38
CA ASP A 632 11.26 -47.18 24.83
C ASP A 632 11.00 -46.25 26.05
N ASN A 633 9.75 -45.89 26.30
CA ASN A 633 9.34 -45.14 27.47
C ASN A 633 8.84 -46.02 28.65
N TRP A 634 9.06 -47.34 28.52
CA TRP A 634 8.70 -48.32 29.55
C TRP A 634 9.96 -48.92 30.16
N TYR A 635 10.37 -48.41 31.30
CA TYR A 635 11.57 -48.90 32.02
C TYR A 635 11.32 -48.69 33.51
N PRO A 636 11.99 -49.48 34.41
CA PRO A 636 11.88 -49.31 35.85
C PRO A 636 12.55 -48.01 36.31
N ILE A 637 11.91 -47.35 37.31
CA ILE A 637 12.51 -46.27 38.07
C ILE A 637 12.50 -46.74 39.55
N TYR A 638 13.63 -46.66 40.21
CA TYR A 638 13.85 -47.09 41.59
C TYR A 638 13.81 -45.89 42.54
N VAL A 639 13.04 -45.99 43.62
CA VAL A 639 12.86 -44.96 44.61
C VAL A 639 13.18 -45.48 46.00
N SER A 640 14.03 -44.78 46.77
CA SER A 640 14.40 -45.13 48.12
C SER A 640 13.18 -45.15 49.07
N HIS A 641 13.27 -45.88 50.21
CA HIS A 641 12.20 -45.94 51.20
C HIS A 641 11.88 -44.61 51.85
N ASP A 642 12.81 -43.69 51.95
CA ASP A 642 12.61 -42.31 52.43
C ASP A 642 12.15 -41.33 51.33
N LEU A 643 11.91 -41.83 50.10
CA LEU A 643 11.46 -41.09 48.91
C LEU A 643 12.37 -39.95 48.45
N LYS A 644 13.67 -39.96 48.85
CA LYS A 644 14.57 -38.87 48.50
C LYS A 644 15.50 -39.19 47.36
N ASP A 645 15.82 -40.45 47.15
CA ASP A 645 16.66 -40.90 46.07
C ASP A 645 15.86 -41.59 44.99
N ILE A 646 16.04 -41.15 43.75
CA ILE A 646 15.32 -41.58 42.57
C ILE A 646 16.36 -41.88 41.50
N THR A 647 16.32 -43.07 40.92
CA THR A 647 17.29 -43.50 39.91
C THR A 647 16.66 -44.46 38.90
N SER A 648 17.19 -44.53 37.71
CA SER A 648 16.86 -45.57 36.73
C SER A 648 17.75 -46.80 36.84
N ASP A 649 18.78 -46.77 37.71
CA ASP A 649 19.68 -47.90 37.94
C ASP A 649 19.17 -48.75 39.10
N TYR A 650 19.33 -50.06 38.95
CA TYR A 650 18.87 -51.03 39.95
C TYR A 650 19.54 -50.78 41.32
N HIS A 651 18.71 -50.70 42.37
CA HIS A 651 19.14 -50.65 43.75
C HIS A 651 18.37 -51.65 44.60
N GLU A 652 19.09 -52.57 45.27
CA GLU A 652 18.47 -53.54 46.16
C GLU A 652 17.78 -52.80 47.32
N GLY A 653 16.51 -53.14 47.61
CA GLY A 653 15.72 -52.56 48.66
C GLY A 653 14.99 -51.30 48.26
N TYR A 654 15.10 -50.75 47.05
CA TYR A 654 14.29 -49.63 46.57
C TYR A 654 12.91 -50.08 46.05
N TYR A 655 11.94 -49.18 46.02
CA TYR A 655 10.67 -49.40 45.36
C TYR A 655 10.88 -49.38 43.86
N GLU A 656 10.44 -50.39 43.15
CA GLU A 656 10.50 -50.44 41.67
C GLU A 656 9.17 -49.90 41.14
N LEU A 657 9.24 -48.89 40.31
CA LEU A 657 8.10 -48.19 39.72
C LEU A 657 8.07 -48.38 38.22
N TYR A 658 6.86 -48.71 37.71
CA TYR A 658 6.54 -48.70 36.29
C TYR A 658 5.38 -47.73 36.04
N PRO A 659 5.20 -47.24 34.80
CA PRO A 659 4.12 -46.29 34.49
C PRO A 659 2.76 -47.01 34.37
N ILE A 660 2.30 -47.56 35.51
CA ILE A 660 1.05 -48.30 35.62
C ILE A 660 0.01 -47.47 36.37
N THR A 661 -1.19 -47.42 35.88
CA THR A 661 -2.34 -46.81 36.56
C THR A 661 -3.48 -47.81 36.71
N ASP A 662 -4.53 -47.45 37.38
CA ASP A 662 -5.75 -48.30 37.49
C ASP A 662 -6.43 -48.54 36.13
N GLN A 663 -6.09 -47.78 35.09
CA GLN A 663 -6.61 -47.86 33.73
C GLN A 663 -5.75 -48.72 32.78
N GLY A 664 -4.54 -49.14 33.21
CA GLY A 664 -3.63 -49.96 32.44
C GLY A 664 -2.17 -49.55 32.48
N GLU A 665 -1.40 -50.18 31.55
CA GLU A 665 0.02 -49.94 31.36
C GLU A 665 0.22 -48.80 30.36
N PHE A 666 0.90 -47.77 30.78
CA PHE A 666 1.19 -46.56 29.96
C PHE A 666 2.68 -46.37 29.77
N SER A 667 3.16 -45.16 29.63
CA SER A 667 4.58 -44.85 29.46
C SER A 667 4.99 -43.63 30.34
N TRP A 668 6.29 -43.57 30.62
CA TRP A 668 6.88 -42.36 31.15
C TRP A 668 6.86 -41.22 30.11
N LYS A 669 6.93 -39.99 30.57
CA LYS A 669 6.96 -38.80 29.65
C LYS A 669 8.19 -38.77 28.74
N ASN A 670 9.32 -39.34 29.16
CA ASN A 670 10.57 -39.34 28.43
C ASN A 670 11.19 -40.75 28.35
N VAL A 671 12.13 -40.96 27.44
CA VAL A 671 12.97 -42.16 27.40
C VAL A 671 14.00 -42.15 28.54
N LYS A 672 14.63 -43.29 28.83
CA LYS A 672 15.54 -43.49 29.96
C LYS A 672 16.67 -42.46 30.00
N GLU A 673 17.33 -42.22 28.88
CA GLU A 673 18.47 -41.31 28.75
C GLU A 673 18.08 -39.88 29.14
N THR A 674 16.94 -39.43 28.65
CA THR A 674 16.41 -38.10 29.01
C THR A 674 16.01 -38.00 30.47
N PHE A 675 15.43 -39.06 31.04
CA PHE A 675 15.17 -39.12 32.48
C PHE A 675 16.46 -38.96 33.30
N ASP A 676 17.49 -39.72 32.96
CA ASP A 676 18.77 -39.69 33.66
C ASP A 676 19.44 -38.29 33.60
N GLU A 677 19.36 -37.61 32.43
CA GLU A 677 19.85 -36.23 32.30
C GLU A 677 19.07 -35.23 33.19
N LEU A 678 17.74 -35.33 33.17
CA LEU A 678 16.88 -34.46 33.95
C LEU A 678 17.04 -34.73 35.46
N ASN A 679 17.26 -35.95 35.86
CA ASN A 679 17.42 -36.37 37.23
C ASN A 679 18.72 -35.85 37.89
N LYS A 680 19.73 -35.48 37.07
CA LYS A 680 20.93 -34.76 37.51
C LYS A 680 20.60 -33.39 38.10
N LYS A 681 19.45 -32.80 37.68
CA LYS A 681 19.00 -31.52 38.22
C LYS A 681 18.27 -31.74 39.53
N LYS A 682 18.90 -31.30 40.61
CA LYS A 682 18.42 -31.50 42.01
C LYS A 682 16.94 -31.07 42.14
N GLY A 683 16.11 -32.01 42.61
CA GLY A 683 14.68 -31.75 42.84
C GLY A 683 13.84 -31.60 41.58
N TYR A 684 14.33 -31.98 40.37
CA TYR A 684 13.52 -32.03 39.18
C TYR A 684 12.43 -33.08 39.26
N PHE A 685 12.76 -34.26 39.80
CA PHE A 685 11.81 -35.29 40.15
C PHE A 685 11.61 -35.34 41.67
N ILE A 686 10.41 -35.64 42.10
CA ILE A 686 10.06 -35.98 43.49
C ILE A 686 9.16 -37.21 43.50
N ALA A 687 9.27 -38.00 44.56
CA ALA A 687 8.37 -39.11 44.82
C ALA A 687 7.51 -38.77 46.05
N THR A 688 6.19 -39.02 45.90
CA THR A 688 5.22 -38.80 46.98
C THR A 688 4.44 -40.11 47.20
N LYS A 689 3.96 -40.33 48.43
CA LYS A 689 3.15 -41.52 48.76
C LYS A 689 1.71 -41.08 48.98
N ASP A 690 0.80 -41.59 48.16
CA ASP A 690 -0.60 -41.34 48.28
C ASP A 690 -1.37 -42.67 48.25
N ASN A 691 -2.22 -42.88 49.27
CA ASN A 691 -3.03 -44.10 49.45
C ASN A 691 -2.22 -45.41 49.29
N GLY A 692 -0.95 -45.41 49.75
CA GLY A 692 -0.06 -46.56 49.70
C GLY A 692 0.67 -46.73 48.36
N LYS A 693 0.31 -45.97 47.32
CA LYS A 693 0.99 -45.96 46.04
C LYS A 693 2.06 -44.86 46.01
N ILE A 694 3.19 -45.10 45.36
CA ILE A 694 4.23 -44.11 45.15
C ILE A 694 3.95 -43.44 43.78
N ILE A 695 3.85 -42.12 43.80
CA ILE A 695 3.62 -41.28 42.62
C ILE A 695 4.91 -40.53 42.33
N LEU A 696 5.48 -40.78 41.16
CA LEU A 696 6.60 -40.02 40.67
C LEU A 696 6.08 -38.76 39.93
N GLN A 697 6.60 -37.60 40.37
CA GLN A 697 6.24 -36.31 39.80
C GLN A 697 7.50 -35.61 39.30
N HIS A 698 7.36 -34.72 38.28
CA HIS A 698 8.44 -33.90 37.74
C HIS A 698 8.08 -32.43 37.81
N LYS A 699 9.09 -31.56 37.82
CA LYS A 699 8.87 -30.11 37.63
C LYS A 699 8.24 -29.86 36.28
N TYR A 700 7.13 -29.16 36.33
CA TYR A 700 6.48 -28.59 35.13
C TYR A 700 6.51 -27.07 35.29
N TYR A 701 7.38 -26.43 34.51
CA TYR A 701 7.53 -24.99 34.57
C TYR A 701 6.34 -24.27 33.93
N GLU A 702 6.20 -22.99 34.22
CA GLU A 702 5.18 -22.10 33.70
C GLU A 702 5.20 -22.09 32.17
N GLN A 703 4.54 -23.10 31.57
CA GLN A 703 4.38 -23.32 30.15
C GLN A 703 2.95 -23.76 29.92
N GLU A 704 2.18 -22.93 29.20
CA GLU A 704 0.89 -23.37 28.68
C GLU A 704 1.06 -23.81 27.24
N VAL A 705 0.56 -24.98 26.88
CA VAL A 705 0.43 -25.36 25.48
C VAL A 705 -0.63 -24.47 24.86
N LEU A 706 -0.21 -23.58 23.98
CA LEU A 706 -1.09 -22.68 23.26
C LEU A 706 -2.13 -23.49 22.48
N LYS A 707 -3.40 -23.13 22.67
CA LYS A 707 -4.50 -23.75 21.95
C LYS A 707 -4.82 -22.91 20.70
N ASN A 708 -5.20 -23.57 19.63
CA ASN A 708 -5.64 -22.89 18.40
C ASN A 708 -7.16 -22.55 18.42
N LEU A 709 -7.79 -22.55 19.57
CA LEU A 709 -9.16 -22.12 19.79
C LEU A 709 -9.21 -21.17 20.99
N TRP A 710 -9.51 -19.90 20.72
CA TRP A 710 -9.61 -18.83 21.71
C TRP A 710 -11.06 -18.45 21.95
N ILE A 711 -11.63 -18.87 23.08
CA ILE A 711 -13.06 -18.71 23.45
C ILE A 711 -13.28 -17.86 24.69
N ASP A 712 -12.24 -17.28 25.26
CA ASP A 712 -12.37 -16.44 26.45
C ASP A 712 -13.20 -15.17 26.14
N LYS A 713 -13.95 -14.68 27.12
CA LYS A 713 -14.74 -13.45 27.02
C LYS A 713 -13.90 -12.22 26.68
N LYS A 714 -12.61 -12.21 27.05
CA LYS A 714 -11.68 -11.12 26.74
C LYS A 714 -11.50 -10.92 25.24
N TYR A 715 -11.72 -11.93 24.39
CA TYR A 715 -11.60 -11.83 22.94
C TYR A 715 -12.85 -11.29 22.24
N GLN A 716 -13.94 -11.04 22.98
CA GLN A 716 -15.18 -10.53 22.38
C GLN A 716 -15.03 -9.07 21.98
N SER A 717 -15.17 -8.80 20.69
CA SER A 717 -14.98 -7.48 20.09
C SER A 717 -16.01 -6.45 20.55
N GLU A 718 -17.27 -6.87 20.86
CA GLU A 718 -18.30 -5.98 21.38
C GLU A 718 -17.85 -5.30 22.68
N PHE A 719 -17.33 -6.08 23.65
CA PHE A 719 -16.98 -5.57 24.98
C PHE A 719 -15.60 -4.94 25.01
N ASN A 720 -14.61 -5.60 24.38
CA ASN A 720 -13.19 -5.23 24.53
C ASN A 720 -12.61 -4.55 23.26
N GLY A 721 -13.46 -4.24 22.31
CA GLY A 721 -13.18 -3.43 21.14
C GLY A 721 -14.12 -2.24 21.07
N THR A 722 -15.38 -2.48 20.62
CA THR A 722 -16.37 -1.42 20.33
C THR A 722 -16.72 -0.58 21.56
N ASN A 723 -17.03 -1.21 22.70
CA ASN A 723 -17.39 -0.46 23.91
C ASN A 723 -16.22 0.35 24.46
N VAL A 724 -14.99 -0.19 24.39
CA VAL A 724 -13.78 0.53 24.81
C VAL A 724 -13.58 1.75 23.91
N LEU A 725 -13.66 1.58 22.60
CA LEU A 725 -13.49 2.72 21.68
C LEU A 725 -14.58 3.79 21.89
N LYS A 726 -15.83 3.39 22.06
CA LYS A 726 -16.95 4.32 22.34
C LYS A 726 -16.79 5.05 23.69
N ALA A 727 -16.28 4.36 24.71
CA ALA A 727 -16.00 5.01 26.00
C ALA A 727 -14.93 6.11 25.86
N MET A 728 -13.94 5.87 25.00
CA MET A 728 -12.86 6.84 24.73
C MET A 728 -13.29 7.95 23.78
N ILE A 729 -13.91 7.60 22.66
CA ILE A 729 -14.31 8.50 21.56
C ILE A 729 -15.80 8.25 21.25
N PRO A 730 -16.73 8.92 21.93
CA PRO A 730 -18.15 8.86 21.59
C PRO A 730 -18.38 9.31 20.15
N ASN A 731 -19.29 8.69 19.44
CA ASN A 731 -19.65 9.04 18.04
C ASN A 731 -18.46 8.98 17.08
N ASN A 732 -17.53 8.01 17.27
CA ASN A 732 -16.33 7.91 16.46
C ASN A 732 -16.57 7.44 15.01
N GLY A 733 -17.76 6.91 14.71
CA GLY A 733 -18.12 6.42 13.36
C GLY A 733 -17.34 5.20 12.90
N PHE A 734 -16.46 4.61 13.72
CA PHE A 734 -15.69 3.42 13.38
C PHE A 734 -16.36 2.14 13.88
N ASP A 735 -16.65 1.22 12.97
CA ASP A 735 -17.30 -0.04 13.30
C ASP A 735 -16.27 -1.20 13.43
N TYR A 736 -16.59 -2.14 14.31
CA TYR A 736 -15.88 -3.41 14.52
C TYR A 736 -14.37 -3.31 14.86
N PRO A 737 -13.95 -2.46 15.82
CA PRO A 737 -12.58 -2.52 16.31
C PRO A 737 -12.33 -3.88 16.97
N LYS A 738 -11.12 -4.42 16.78
CA LYS A 738 -10.70 -5.69 17.39
C LYS A 738 -10.65 -5.60 18.91
N SER A 739 -10.82 -6.76 19.58
CA SER A 739 -10.52 -6.85 21.00
C SER A 739 -9.05 -6.54 21.26
N ILE A 740 -8.78 -5.61 22.18
CA ILE A 740 -7.43 -5.24 22.59
C ILE A 740 -6.66 -6.47 23.09
N TYR A 741 -7.32 -7.34 23.85
CA TYR A 741 -6.68 -8.52 24.44
C TYR A 741 -6.31 -9.59 23.41
N ALA A 742 -7.05 -9.71 22.30
CA ALA A 742 -6.66 -10.60 21.21
C ALA A 742 -5.34 -10.13 20.58
N VAL A 743 -5.20 -8.81 20.36
CA VAL A 743 -3.98 -8.22 19.82
C VAL A 743 -2.83 -8.26 20.84
N GLU A 744 -3.11 -7.95 22.12
CA GLU A 744 -2.11 -8.08 23.20
C GLU A 744 -1.51 -9.49 23.26
N ASP A 745 -2.36 -10.53 23.22
CA ASP A 745 -1.89 -11.90 23.30
C ASP A 745 -1.10 -12.32 22.05
N CYS A 746 -1.47 -11.86 20.85
CA CYS A 746 -0.65 -12.02 19.65
C CYS A 746 0.73 -11.40 19.81
N ILE A 747 0.80 -10.15 20.29
CA ILE A 747 2.07 -9.44 20.48
C ILE A 747 2.91 -10.09 21.57
N LYS A 748 2.31 -10.51 22.67
CA LYS A 748 3.02 -11.21 23.76
C LYS A 748 3.72 -12.48 23.30
N LEU A 749 3.12 -13.23 22.38
CA LEU A 749 3.69 -14.44 21.83
C LEU A 749 4.92 -14.17 20.96
N CYS A 750 4.91 -13.05 20.23
CA CYS A 750 5.83 -12.79 19.12
C CYS A 750 6.90 -11.73 19.42
N ALA A 751 6.64 -10.79 20.35
CA ALA A 751 7.51 -9.63 20.56
C ALA A 751 7.99 -9.52 22.02
N GLU A 752 9.29 -9.28 22.19
CA GLU A 752 9.92 -8.95 23.46
C GLU A 752 9.73 -7.46 23.83
N LYS A 753 10.22 -7.09 25.02
CA LYS A 753 10.01 -5.76 25.60
C LYS A 753 10.58 -4.58 24.82
N LYS A 754 11.46 -4.81 23.85
CA LYS A 754 12.13 -3.76 23.04
C LYS A 754 11.90 -3.92 21.55
N ASP A 755 11.08 -4.87 21.15
CA ASP A 755 10.88 -5.19 19.75
C ASP A 755 9.93 -4.21 19.05
N VAL A 756 10.03 -4.18 17.72
CA VAL A 756 9.18 -3.37 16.85
C VAL A 756 7.98 -4.19 16.40
N VAL A 757 6.79 -3.60 16.53
CA VAL A 757 5.50 -4.14 16.09
C VAL A 757 4.99 -3.27 14.96
N LEU A 758 4.70 -3.86 13.80
CA LEU A 758 4.17 -3.18 12.63
C LEU A 758 2.72 -3.61 12.36
N ASP A 759 1.86 -2.62 12.11
CA ASP A 759 0.50 -2.82 11.61
C ASP A 759 0.24 -1.84 10.46
N TYR A 760 0.22 -2.37 9.23
CA TYR A 760 -0.02 -1.54 8.04
C TYR A 760 -1.48 -1.56 7.54
N PHE A 761 -2.41 -1.99 8.41
CA PHE A 761 -3.84 -1.78 8.35
C PHE A 761 -4.33 -1.27 9.71
N GLY A 762 -3.80 -0.09 10.12
CA GLY A 762 -3.90 0.44 11.49
C GLY A 762 -5.32 0.63 12.01
N GLY A 763 -6.27 0.89 11.11
CA GLY A 763 -7.69 1.02 11.43
C GLY A 763 -7.93 2.00 12.58
N SER A 764 -8.58 1.53 13.65
CA SER A 764 -8.83 2.35 14.85
C SER A 764 -7.65 2.47 15.82
N GLY A 765 -6.46 1.92 15.52
CA GLY A 765 -5.29 1.98 16.39
C GLY A 765 -5.27 0.95 17.55
N THR A 766 -5.96 -0.18 17.41
CA THR A 766 -5.98 -1.23 18.46
C THR A 766 -4.59 -1.77 18.75
N THR A 767 -3.73 -1.91 17.74
CA THR A 767 -2.36 -2.41 17.89
C THR A 767 -1.48 -1.46 18.73
N ALA A 768 -1.54 -0.15 18.50
CA ALA A 768 -0.82 0.82 19.34
C ALA A 768 -1.33 0.80 20.79
N HIS A 769 -2.66 0.73 20.98
CA HIS A 769 -3.27 0.60 22.31
C HIS A 769 -2.76 -0.66 23.05
N ALA A 770 -2.72 -1.80 22.35
CA ALA A 770 -2.20 -3.06 22.92
C ALA A 770 -0.71 -2.96 23.30
N VAL A 771 0.12 -2.35 22.43
CA VAL A 771 1.55 -2.14 22.71
C VAL A 771 1.76 -1.23 23.92
N ILE A 772 1.05 -0.11 24.02
CA ILE A 772 1.15 0.83 25.14
C ILE A 772 0.72 0.15 26.44
N ASN A 773 -0.37 -0.61 26.45
CA ASN A 773 -0.82 -1.37 27.59
C ASN A 773 0.22 -2.42 28.04
N LEU A 774 0.82 -3.14 27.10
CA LEU A 774 1.86 -4.12 27.40
C LEU A 774 3.09 -3.44 28.00
N ASN A 775 3.54 -2.32 27.44
CA ASN A 775 4.66 -1.56 27.96
C ASN A 775 4.40 -1.06 29.38
N LYS A 776 3.17 -0.62 29.67
CA LYS A 776 2.77 -0.23 31.04
C LYS A 776 2.77 -1.41 32.01
N LYS A 777 2.25 -2.58 31.60
CA LYS A 777 2.12 -3.77 32.44
C LYS A 777 3.48 -4.39 32.79
N ASP A 778 4.42 -4.41 31.84
CA ASP A 778 5.69 -5.13 32.02
C ASP A 778 6.94 -4.24 32.05
N ASN A 779 6.77 -2.90 32.10
CA ASN A 779 7.82 -1.90 31.98
C ASN A 779 8.68 -2.12 30.70
N GLY A 780 8.01 -2.45 29.60
CA GLY A 780 8.63 -2.61 28.28
C GLY A 780 8.78 -1.29 27.56
N SER A 781 9.49 -1.34 26.45
CA SER A 781 9.67 -0.23 25.50
C SER A 781 9.46 -0.71 24.06
N ARG A 782 8.46 -1.58 23.83
CA ARG A 782 8.08 -2.00 22.48
C ARG A 782 7.71 -0.78 21.67
N TYR A 783 8.13 -0.80 20.43
CA TYR A 783 7.92 0.26 19.47
C TYR A 783 6.78 -0.13 18.52
N PHE A 784 5.84 0.76 18.26
CA PHE A 784 4.75 0.51 17.32
C PHE A 784 4.91 1.35 16.03
N ILE A 785 4.57 0.76 14.90
CA ILE A 785 4.43 1.45 13.61
C ILE A 785 3.05 1.12 13.06
N LEU A 786 2.19 2.13 12.91
CA LEU A 786 0.86 1.96 12.34
C LEU A 786 0.73 2.78 11.07
N VAL A 787 0.17 2.16 10.03
CA VAL A 787 -0.12 2.84 8.76
C VAL A 787 -1.61 2.83 8.52
N GLU A 788 -2.18 3.99 8.22
CA GLU A 788 -3.60 4.15 7.89
C GLU A 788 -3.81 5.32 6.92
N MET A 789 -4.56 5.08 5.84
CA MET A 789 -4.84 6.12 4.85
C MET A 789 -6.16 6.84 5.05
N GLY A 790 -7.12 6.21 5.73
CA GLY A 790 -8.49 6.68 5.88
C GLY A 790 -8.60 7.96 6.72
N HIS A 791 -9.70 8.67 6.55
CA HIS A 791 -10.01 9.88 7.34
C HIS A 791 -10.00 9.63 8.86
N HIS A 792 -10.29 8.39 9.28
CA HIS A 792 -10.27 8.00 10.69
C HIS A 792 -8.85 8.00 11.30
N PHE A 793 -7.80 8.21 10.51
CA PHE A 793 -6.46 8.49 11.04
C PHE A 793 -6.47 9.68 12.00
N ASP A 794 -7.07 10.80 11.59
CA ASP A 794 -7.14 12.04 12.38
C ASP A 794 -8.29 12.05 13.40
N THR A 795 -9.39 11.36 13.10
CA THR A 795 -10.60 11.41 13.94
C THR A 795 -10.68 10.28 14.97
N VAL A 796 -10.00 9.17 14.75
CA VAL A 796 -10.08 7.97 15.61
C VAL A 796 -8.71 7.49 16.04
N LEU A 797 -7.81 7.14 15.09
CA LEU A 797 -6.57 6.44 15.38
C LEU A 797 -5.65 7.29 16.28
N ARG A 798 -5.25 8.48 15.81
CA ARG A 798 -4.37 9.39 16.56
C ARG A 798 -5.00 9.82 17.90
N PRO A 799 -6.25 10.30 17.96
CA PRO A 799 -6.90 10.62 19.24
C PRO A 799 -6.97 9.44 20.21
N ARG A 800 -7.18 8.22 19.71
CA ARG A 800 -7.16 7.02 20.57
C ARG A 800 -5.79 6.81 21.19
N VAL A 801 -4.71 6.91 20.41
CA VAL A 801 -3.34 6.74 20.92
C VAL A 801 -3.04 7.82 21.98
N GLU A 802 -3.36 9.09 21.72
CA GLU A 802 -3.17 10.18 22.67
C GLU A 802 -3.96 9.94 23.98
N LYS A 803 -5.21 9.48 23.87
CA LYS A 803 -6.05 9.16 25.02
C LYS A 803 -5.52 7.99 25.87
N VAL A 804 -5.02 6.93 25.23
CA VAL A 804 -4.41 5.78 25.92
C VAL A 804 -3.13 6.20 26.67
N VAL A 805 -2.36 7.12 26.09
CA VAL A 805 -1.17 7.70 26.74
C VAL A 805 -1.55 8.50 27.97
N TYR A 806 -2.65 9.28 27.93
CA TYR A 806 -3.08 10.13 29.03
C TYR A 806 -3.77 9.39 30.17
N SER A 807 -4.64 8.43 29.86
CA SER A 807 -5.43 7.70 30.86
C SER A 807 -5.71 6.26 30.43
N GLU A 808 -5.74 5.37 31.43
CA GLU A 808 -6.07 3.96 31.22
C GLU A 808 -7.57 3.74 31.01
N ASP A 809 -8.39 4.45 31.77
CA ASP A 809 -9.84 4.25 31.82
C ASP A 809 -10.60 5.50 31.36
N TRP A 810 -11.66 5.28 30.58
CA TRP A 810 -12.48 6.30 29.95
C TRP A 810 -13.97 6.00 30.14
N ASP A 811 -14.75 7.05 30.30
CA ASP A 811 -16.23 7.00 30.28
C ASP A 811 -16.78 8.17 29.48
N ASN A 812 -17.55 7.88 28.44
CA ASN A 812 -18.20 8.87 27.58
C ASN A 812 -17.26 10.01 27.14
N GLY A 813 -16.06 9.67 26.69
CA GLY A 813 -15.03 10.60 26.20
C GLY A 813 -14.19 11.29 27.29
N LYS A 814 -14.51 11.11 28.58
CA LYS A 814 -13.81 11.69 29.71
C LYS A 814 -12.91 10.68 30.43
N PRO A 815 -11.73 11.08 30.91
CA PRO A 815 -10.86 10.18 31.64
C PRO A 815 -11.44 9.90 33.03
N VAL A 816 -11.48 8.63 33.43
CA VAL A 816 -11.86 8.20 34.78
C VAL A 816 -10.68 8.31 35.73
N SER A 817 -9.50 7.90 35.28
CA SER A 817 -8.22 8.12 35.93
C SER A 817 -7.38 9.09 35.09
N ARG A 818 -6.26 9.58 35.64
CA ARG A 818 -5.25 10.32 34.87
C ARG A 818 -3.88 9.65 35.01
N ASN A 819 -3.91 8.32 35.14
CA ASN A 819 -2.74 7.47 35.28
C ASN A 819 -2.19 7.13 33.89
N GLY A 820 -1.53 8.10 33.26
CA GLY A 820 -0.92 7.94 31.96
C GLY A 820 0.40 7.20 31.98
N ILE A 821 1.07 7.24 30.84
CA ILE A 821 2.42 6.70 30.63
C ILE A 821 3.26 7.72 29.87
N SER A 822 4.52 7.91 30.30
CA SER A 822 5.50 8.73 29.60
C SER A 822 5.70 8.22 28.19
N GLN A 823 5.41 9.04 27.16
CA GLN A 823 5.41 8.63 25.77
C GLN A 823 5.84 9.76 24.84
N CYS A 824 6.52 9.40 23.77
CA CYS A 824 6.71 10.24 22.60
C CYS A 824 6.43 9.40 21.36
N PHE A 825 5.55 9.85 20.50
CA PHE A 825 5.37 9.22 19.21
C PHE A 825 5.33 10.28 18.10
N LYS A 826 5.78 9.86 16.94
CA LYS A 826 5.81 10.70 15.74
C LYS A 826 4.64 10.37 14.86
N TYR A 827 4.06 11.35 14.19
CA TYR A 827 3.16 11.08 13.10
C TYR A 827 3.60 11.83 11.83
N ILE A 828 3.46 11.15 10.70
CA ILE A 828 3.81 11.69 9.40
C ILE A 828 2.68 11.49 8.41
N ARG A 829 2.64 12.36 7.41
CA ARG A 829 1.76 12.23 6.25
C ARG A 829 2.60 12.19 4.99
N LEU A 830 2.32 11.23 4.12
CA LEU A 830 3.00 11.11 2.83
C LEU A 830 2.17 11.73 1.71
N GLU A 831 2.88 12.22 0.68
CA GLU A 831 2.31 12.52 -0.63
C GLU A 831 1.48 11.32 -1.12
N GLN A 832 0.25 11.55 -1.58
CA GLN A 832 -0.58 10.52 -2.16
C GLN A 832 -0.18 10.27 -3.63
N TYR A 833 -0.59 9.12 -4.19
CA TYR A 833 -0.33 8.83 -5.60
C TYR A 833 -1.02 9.84 -6.53
N GLU A 834 -2.24 10.25 -6.19
CA GLU A 834 -2.99 11.26 -6.90
C GLU A 834 -2.32 12.64 -6.82
N ASP A 835 -1.69 12.98 -5.69
CA ASP A 835 -0.91 14.22 -5.58
C ASP A 835 0.29 14.19 -6.54
N THR A 836 0.98 13.03 -6.65
CA THR A 836 2.05 12.87 -7.65
C THR A 836 1.54 13.15 -9.06
N LEU A 837 0.36 12.60 -9.43
CA LEU A 837 -0.25 12.84 -10.74
C LEU A 837 -0.65 14.31 -10.95
N ASN A 838 -1.18 14.96 -9.91
CA ASN A 838 -1.62 16.38 -9.97
C ASN A 838 -0.44 17.37 -10.10
N ASN A 839 0.75 16.97 -9.69
CA ASN A 839 1.97 17.79 -9.80
C ASN A 839 2.75 17.54 -11.10
N LEU A 840 2.28 16.67 -12.00
CA LEU A 840 2.94 16.44 -13.28
C LEU A 840 2.78 17.66 -14.18
N GLU A 841 3.90 18.12 -14.73
CA GLU A 841 3.99 19.16 -15.74
C GLU A 841 4.76 18.61 -16.93
N ILE A 842 4.22 18.76 -18.12
CA ILE A 842 4.88 18.40 -19.37
C ILE A 842 5.65 19.62 -19.87
N LYS A 843 6.96 19.47 -20.03
CA LYS A 843 7.81 20.47 -20.69
C LYS A 843 8.18 19.94 -22.06
N GLU A 844 7.48 20.44 -23.09
CA GLU A 844 7.78 20.09 -24.46
C GLU A 844 9.24 20.41 -24.79
N GLN A 845 9.96 19.41 -25.25
CA GLN A 845 11.31 19.65 -25.79
C GLN A 845 11.18 20.14 -27.22
N GLN A 846 11.54 21.41 -27.46
CA GLN A 846 11.75 21.93 -28.80
C GLN A 846 13.02 21.28 -29.38
N THR A 847 12.86 20.22 -30.13
CA THR A 847 13.95 19.52 -30.79
C THR A 847 13.68 19.51 -32.27
N ASP A 848 14.55 20.19 -33.03
CA ASP A 848 14.59 20.07 -34.50
C ASP A 848 15.15 18.68 -34.87
N TRP A 849 14.28 17.67 -34.79
CA TRP A 849 14.64 16.33 -35.22
C TRP A 849 14.66 16.26 -36.75
N THR A 850 15.81 16.10 -37.32
CA THR A 850 15.97 15.91 -38.81
C THR A 850 15.78 14.45 -39.25
N ASN A 851 15.64 13.51 -38.27
CA ASN A 851 15.49 12.08 -38.53
C ASN A 851 14.12 11.59 -38.02
N GLU A 852 13.22 11.23 -38.92
CA GLU A 852 11.88 10.74 -38.62
C GLU A 852 11.85 9.46 -37.77
N GLU A 853 12.81 8.54 -37.98
CA GLU A 853 12.91 7.29 -37.22
C GLU A 853 13.26 7.54 -35.74
N PHE A 854 14.12 8.55 -35.51
CA PHE A 854 14.49 8.94 -34.15
C PHE A 854 13.34 9.67 -33.42
N GLN A 855 12.58 10.50 -34.16
CA GLN A 855 11.39 11.18 -33.63
C GLN A 855 10.31 10.18 -33.24
N GLU A 856 10.06 9.16 -34.08
CA GLU A 856 9.11 8.09 -33.77
C GLU A 856 9.54 7.27 -32.53
N SER A 857 10.81 6.90 -32.47
CA SER A 857 11.37 6.15 -31.34
C SER A 857 11.27 6.95 -30.03
N TYR A 858 11.53 8.26 -30.07
CA TYR A 858 11.37 9.16 -28.93
C TYR A 858 9.91 9.19 -28.45
N MET A 859 8.97 9.42 -29.37
CA MET A 859 7.54 9.48 -29.06
C MET A 859 7.03 8.16 -28.48
N LEU A 860 7.44 7.02 -29.04
CA LEU A 860 6.96 5.70 -28.60
C LEU A 860 7.57 5.20 -27.29
N SER A 861 8.75 5.68 -26.87
CA SER A 861 9.50 5.06 -25.79
C SER A 861 9.98 6.01 -24.69
N TYR A 862 10.24 7.28 -24.97
CA TYR A 862 10.97 8.16 -24.06
C TYR A 862 10.27 9.48 -23.72
N MET A 863 9.26 9.87 -24.47
CA MET A 863 8.59 11.18 -24.38
C MET A 863 8.16 11.52 -22.95
N LEU A 864 7.39 10.66 -22.30
CA LEU A 864 6.85 10.91 -20.97
C LEU A 864 7.96 11.03 -19.92
N ASP A 865 8.93 10.13 -19.94
CA ASP A 865 10.03 10.15 -18.97
C ASP A 865 10.90 11.42 -19.08
N THR A 866 11.06 11.91 -20.29
CA THR A 866 11.90 13.08 -20.55
C THR A 866 11.17 14.38 -20.22
N GLU A 867 9.93 14.52 -20.68
CA GLU A 867 9.17 15.76 -20.56
C GLU A 867 8.60 16.01 -19.15
N THR A 868 8.46 14.96 -18.32
CA THR A 868 7.96 15.09 -16.94
C THR A 868 9.04 15.00 -15.87
N ARG A 869 10.30 14.79 -16.25
CA ARG A 869 11.40 14.55 -15.30
C ARG A 869 11.48 15.60 -14.19
N ASP A 870 11.42 16.87 -14.54
CA ASP A 870 11.56 17.97 -13.59
C ASP A 870 10.35 18.07 -12.63
N SER A 871 9.19 17.58 -13.01
CA SER A 871 8.01 17.58 -12.11
C SER A 871 8.05 16.44 -11.09
N LEU A 872 8.82 15.37 -11.35
CA LEU A 872 8.99 14.26 -10.41
C LEU A 872 10.05 14.53 -9.35
N LEU A 873 11.14 15.12 -9.77
CA LEU A 873 12.25 15.57 -8.91
C LEU A 873 13.04 16.67 -9.61
N ASN A 874 12.88 17.90 -9.15
CA ASN A 874 13.59 19.05 -9.68
C ASN A 874 14.84 19.37 -8.85
N LEU A 875 16.00 19.36 -9.47
CA LEU A 875 17.26 19.67 -8.79
C LEU A 875 17.30 21.10 -8.21
N LYS A 876 16.50 22.02 -8.73
CA LYS A 876 16.37 23.38 -8.17
C LYS A 876 15.79 23.41 -6.76
N TRP A 877 15.05 22.39 -6.35
CA TRP A 877 14.54 22.29 -4.97
C TRP A 877 15.67 22.16 -3.96
N PHE A 878 16.85 21.65 -4.38
CA PHE A 878 18.01 21.55 -3.50
C PHE A 878 18.78 22.86 -3.34
N GLU A 879 18.46 23.93 -4.08
CA GLU A 879 18.98 25.27 -3.82
C GLU A 879 18.43 25.86 -2.49
N ASN A 880 17.16 25.59 -2.18
CA ASN A 880 16.54 25.91 -0.90
C ASN A 880 15.53 24.79 -0.53
N PRO A 881 16.00 23.71 0.09
CA PRO A 881 15.17 22.54 0.40
C PRO A 881 14.10 22.83 1.45
N PHE A 882 14.20 23.94 2.17
CA PHE A 882 13.26 24.33 3.20
C PHE A 882 12.00 25.03 2.68
N GLU A 883 11.94 25.37 1.40
CA GLU A 883 10.81 26.07 0.75
C GLU A 883 10.13 25.25 -0.33
N MET A 884 10.51 23.98 -0.48
CA MET A 884 9.85 23.11 -1.44
C MET A 884 8.38 22.94 -1.09
N THR A 885 7.50 23.11 -2.07
CA THR A 885 6.05 22.85 -1.96
C THR A 885 5.58 21.90 -3.04
N LEU A 886 4.52 21.16 -2.74
CA LEU A 886 3.75 20.36 -3.67
C LEU A 886 2.26 20.69 -3.52
N LYS A 887 1.50 20.55 -4.59
CA LYS A 887 0.05 20.59 -4.54
C LYS A 887 -0.45 19.25 -4.00
N THR A 888 -1.03 19.28 -2.81
CA THR A 888 -1.67 18.11 -2.20
C THR A 888 -3.17 18.32 -2.12
N THR A 889 -3.92 17.25 -2.15
CA THR A 889 -5.38 17.32 -2.02
C THR A 889 -5.76 17.33 -0.54
N LYS A 890 -6.37 18.41 -0.11
CA LYS A 890 -6.94 18.56 1.23
C LYS A 890 -8.39 19.01 1.10
N ASP A 891 -9.33 18.28 1.68
CA ASP A 891 -10.78 18.55 1.60
C ASP A 891 -11.26 18.75 0.15
N ASN A 892 -10.70 17.97 -0.80
CA ASN A 892 -10.88 18.02 -2.25
C ASN A 892 -10.41 19.30 -2.97
N GLU A 893 -9.67 20.17 -2.28
CA GLU A 893 -8.98 21.28 -2.90
C GLU A 893 -7.49 20.99 -3.04
N LEU A 894 -6.89 21.43 -4.14
CA LEU A 894 -5.44 21.41 -4.33
C LEU A 894 -4.84 22.57 -3.53
N VAL A 895 -4.11 22.26 -2.48
CA VAL A 895 -3.45 23.22 -1.59
C VAL A 895 -1.94 23.06 -1.73
N GLU A 896 -1.21 24.17 -1.85
CA GLU A 896 0.24 24.14 -1.77
C GLU A 896 0.66 23.75 -0.35
N THR A 897 1.31 22.59 -0.25
CA THR A 897 1.77 22.02 1.02
C THR A 897 3.29 21.95 1.03
N LYS A 898 3.89 22.35 2.13
CA LYS A 898 5.35 22.31 2.31
C LYS A 898 5.81 20.86 2.43
N VAL A 899 6.91 20.55 1.77
CA VAL A 899 7.56 19.23 1.83
C VAL A 899 8.66 19.25 2.87
N ASP A 900 8.71 18.23 3.70
CA ASP A 900 9.82 18.00 4.62
C ASP A 900 10.91 17.16 3.91
N MET A 901 11.82 17.87 3.23
CA MET A 901 12.93 17.26 2.50
C MET A 901 13.93 16.56 3.43
N VAL A 902 14.13 17.12 4.62
CA VAL A 902 15.05 16.58 5.63
C VAL A 902 14.54 15.21 6.11
N GLU A 903 13.29 15.18 6.53
CA GLU A 903 12.67 13.94 6.99
C GLU A 903 12.54 12.89 5.88
N THR A 904 12.15 13.32 4.66
CA THR A 904 12.09 12.42 3.50
C THR A 904 13.44 11.73 3.27
N PHE A 905 14.54 12.49 3.30
CA PHE A 905 15.87 11.94 3.06
C PHE A 905 16.33 11.00 4.18
N ASN A 906 16.01 11.31 5.44
CA ASN A 906 16.32 10.44 6.57
C ASN A 906 15.75 9.02 6.39
N TYR A 907 14.54 8.91 5.83
CA TYR A 907 13.95 7.61 5.47
C TYR A 907 14.61 6.98 4.25
N LEU A 908 14.87 7.77 3.20
CA LEU A 908 15.46 7.25 1.97
C LEU A 908 16.80 6.58 2.19
N ILE A 909 17.62 7.12 3.09
CA ILE A 909 18.93 6.54 3.45
C ILE A 909 18.87 5.60 4.66
N GLY A 910 17.71 5.40 5.27
CA GLY A 910 17.54 4.55 6.45
C GLY A 910 18.29 5.05 7.68
N LEU A 911 18.32 6.37 7.91
CA LEU A 911 19.04 7.00 9.00
C LEU A 911 18.28 6.82 10.33
N ASN A 912 18.95 6.27 11.34
CA ASN A 912 18.53 6.37 12.72
C ASN A 912 19.06 7.70 13.28
N VAL A 913 18.15 8.67 13.40
CA VAL A 913 18.50 10.04 13.78
C VAL A 913 18.86 10.09 15.26
N GLU A 914 20.06 10.58 15.55
CA GLU A 914 20.52 10.84 16.93
C GLU A 914 20.27 12.30 17.30
N THR A 915 20.62 13.25 16.42
CA THR A 915 20.40 14.70 16.64
C THR A 915 19.94 15.39 15.37
N GLU A 916 19.13 16.42 15.54
CA GLU A 916 18.73 17.35 14.49
C GLU A 916 18.83 18.77 15.06
N ASP A 917 19.69 19.57 14.48
CA ASP A 917 20.00 20.93 14.93
C ASP A 917 19.84 21.95 13.82
N TRP A 918 19.21 23.09 14.14
CA TRP A 918 19.00 24.20 13.22
C TRP A 918 19.84 25.41 13.60
N TYR A 919 20.44 26.07 12.59
CA TYR A 919 21.37 27.16 12.75
C TYR A 919 21.10 28.31 11.77
N GLN A 920 21.63 29.50 12.07
CA GLN A 920 21.58 30.68 11.22
C GLN A 920 20.16 31.04 10.76
N ASP A 921 19.26 31.25 11.74
CA ASP A 921 17.85 31.55 11.48
C ASP A 921 17.20 30.54 10.52
N ASP A 922 17.41 29.26 10.80
CA ASP A 922 16.87 28.10 10.07
C ASP A 922 17.36 27.98 8.60
N ASN A 923 18.51 28.59 8.26
CA ASN A 923 19.14 28.45 6.95
C ASN A 923 20.08 27.24 6.84
N ILE A 924 20.42 26.60 7.96
CA ILE A 924 21.19 25.35 8.01
C ILE A 924 20.50 24.36 8.95
N CYS A 925 20.30 23.14 8.47
CA CYS A 925 19.89 22.00 9.30
C CYS A 925 20.98 20.94 9.28
N VAL A 926 21.37 20.47 10.45
CA VAL A 926 22.38 19.41 10.63
C VAL A 926 21.74 18.22 11.28
N VAL A 927 21.76 17.08 10.59
CA VAL A 927 21.26 15.81 11.10
C VAL A 927 22.43 14.85 11.28
N GLN A 928 22.51 14.23 12.43
CA GLN A 928 23.52 13.19 12.71
C GLN A 928 22.83 11.90 13.14
N GLY A 929 23.40 10.79 12.72
CA GLY A 929 22.85 9.48 13.05
C GLY A 929 23.68 8.34 12.49
N LYS A 930 23.05 7.16 12.42
CA LYS A 930 23.63 5.96 11.83
C LYS A 930 22.69 5.30 10.85
N THR A 931 23.21 4.90 9.69
CA THR A 931 22.43 4.11 8.76
C THR A 931 22.05 2.75 9.38
N HIS A 932 20.83 2.30 9.14
CA HIS A 932 20.33 1.05 9.73
C HIS A 932 21.09 -0.18 9.22
N ARG A 933 21.34 -0.25 7.90
CA ARG A 933 21.93 -1.46 7.28
C ARG A 933 23.41 -1.65 7.62
N GLU A 934 24.20 -0.59 7.47
CA GLU A 934 25.66 -0.68 7.55
C GLU A 934 26.21 -0.12 8.88
N GLY A 935 25.36 0.59 9.64
CA GLY A 935 25.74 1.23 10.90
C GLY A 935 26.69 2.40 10.72
N LEU A 936 26.76 2.98 9.50
CA LEU A 936 27.65 4.08 9.16
C LEU A 936 27.26 5.35 9.92
N LYS A 937 28.23 5.93 10.62
CA LYS A 937 28.07 7.26 11.22
C LYS A 937 27.93 8.30 10.13
N THR A 938 26.77 8.91 10.07
CA THR A 938 26.38 9.79 8.95
C THR A 938 26.10 11.19 9.46
N LEU A 939 26.63 12.18 8.75
CA LEU A 939 26.35 13.60 8.89
C LEU A 939 25.59 14.07 7.65
N VAL A 940 24.46 14.73 7.82
CA VAL A 940 23.71 15.37 6.74
C VAL A 940 23.61 16.86 7.00
N ILE A 941 24.11 17.67 6.08
CA ILE A 941 24.07 19.12 6.16
C ILE A 941 23.13 19.63 5.06
N TRP A 942 22.03 20.20 5.45
CA TRP A 942 21.08 20.89 4.59
C TRP A 942 21.28 22.41 4.72
N ARG A 943 21.29 23.11 3.61
CA ARG A 943 21.42 24.56 3.62
C ARG A 943 20.56 25.24 2.56
N ASN A 944 20.13 26.45 2.83
CA ASN A 944 19.66 27.37 1.81
C ASN A 944 20.89 27.91 1.06
N CYS A 945 21.18 27.40 -0.14
CA CYS A 945 22.38 27.76 -0.91
C CYS A 945 22.47 29.25 -1.30
N LYS A 946 21.32 29.97 -1.28
CA LYS A 946 21.30 31.42 -1.55
C LYS A 946 21.73 32.24 -0.32
N ALA A 947 21.46 31.74 0.88
CA ALA A 947 21.84 32.41 2.13
C ALA A 947 23.22 31.96 2.63
N VAL A 948 23.60 30.71 2.36
CA VAL A 948 24.81 30.03 2.82
C VAL A 948 25.55 29.49 1.60
N ASP A 949 26.43 30.30 1.03
CA ASP A 949 27.28 29.91 -0.08
C ASP A 949 28.40 28.93 0.34
N ASN A 950 29.31 28.57 -0.57
CA ASN A 950 30.39 27.62 -0.30
C ASN A 950 31.40 28.13 0.72
N GLU A 951 31.67 29.44 0.76
CA GLU A 951 32.58 30.05 1.72
C GLU A 951 31.95 30.03 3.13
N ALA A 952 30.69 30.41 3.25
CA ALA A 952 29.95 30.36 4.50
C ALA A 952 29.79 28.91 5.02
N LEU A 953 29.58 27.94 4.11
CA LEU A 953 29.56 26.52 4.46
C LEU A 953 30.90 26.05 5.04
N ASN A 954 32.04 26.40 4.41
CA ASN A 954 33.37 26.03 4.90
C ASN A 954 33.64 26.62 6.29
N VAL A 955 33.27 27.89 6.49
CA VAL A 955 33.40 28.57 7.80
C VAL A 955 32.50 27.88 8.85
N PHE A 956 31.26 27.50 8.48
CA PHE A 956 30.35 26.76 9.37
C PHE A 956 30.93 25.40 9.73
N PHE A 957 31.42 24.65 8.76
CA PHE A 957 32.01 23.33 8.92
C PHE A 957 33.20 23.35 9.89
N ASP A 958 34.08 24.31 9.72
CA ASP A 958 35.24 24.52 10.61
C ASP A 958 34.79 24.94 12.02
N LYS A 959 33.78 25.83 12.13
CA LYS A 959 33.26 26.30 13.42
C LYS A 959 32.65 25.17 14.24
N MET A 960 32.00 24.23 13.55
CA MET A 960 31.42 23.05 14.19
C MET A 960 32.44 21.96 14.49
N ASP A 961 33.74 22.19 14.14
CA ASP A 961 34.83 21.23 14.26
C ASP A 961 34.57 19.89 13.53
N PHE A 962 33.77 19.92 12.50
CA PHE A 962 33.56 18.74 11.67
C PHE A 962 34.81 18.44 10.82
N ARG A 963 35.16 17.17 10.71
CA ARG A 963 36.38 16.73 10.01
C ARG A 963 36.06 15.66 8.98
N THR A 964 36.60 15.83 7.78
CA THR A 964 36.53 14.78 6.75
C THR A 964 37.65 13.76 6.86
N ARG A 965 38.75 14.11 7.54
CA ARG A 965 39.99 13.33 7.59
C ARG A 965 40.07 12.33 8.74
N ASP A 966 39.23 12.47 9.78
CA ASP A 966 39.15 11.55 10.88
C ASP A 966 38.04 10.50 10.73
N THR A 967 37.86 9.65 11.72
CA THR A 967 36.85 8.59 11.74
C THR A 967 35.55 9.01 12.45
N GLU A 968 35.38 10.33 12.68
CA GLU A 968 34.15 10.81 13.35
C GLU A 968 32.88 10.44 12.56
N PHE A 969 32.92 10.70 11.23
CA PHE A 969 31.85 10.32 10.32
C PHE A 969 32.39 9.41 9.22
N ASP A 970 31.61 8.39 8.87
CA ASP A 970 31.88 7.49 7.74
C ASP A 970 31.33 8.08 6.44
N LEU A 971 30.26 8.89 6.51
CA LEU A 971 29.53 9.43 5.38
C LEU A 971 29.03 10.85 5.70
N ILE A 972 29.16 11.76 4.74
CA ILE A 972 28.72 13.15 4.86
C ILE A 972 27.89 13.51 3.62
N TYR A 973 26.64 13.88 3.80
CA TYR A 973 25.77 14.38 2.75
C TYR A 973 25.63 15.89 2.84
N VAL A 974 25.73 16.58 1.70
CA VAL A 974 25.58 18.04 1.61
C VAL A 974 24.80 18.38 0.35
N ASN A 975 23.78 19.24 0.45
CA ASN A 975 23.05 19.72 -0.71
C ASN A 975 23.75 20.91 -1.41
N GLY A 976 23.63 20.95 -2.72
CA GLY A 976 24.28 21.94 -3.58
C GLY A 976 25.77 21.71 -3.75
N ASP A 977 26.36 22.29 -4.82
CA ASP A 977 27.80 22.25 -5.06
C ASP A 977 28.57 22.72 -3.83
N ASN A 978 29.58 22.00 -3.45
CA ASN A 978 30.38 22.34 -2.29
C ASN A 978 31.90 22.17 -2.56
N THR A 979 32.70 22.82 -1.75
CA THR A 979 34.17 22.80 -1.82
C THR A 979 34.80 22.13 -0.59
N LEU A 980 34.04 21.36 0.16
CA LEU A 980 34.52 20.61 1.32
C LEU A 980 35.63 19.63 0.90
N PRO A 981 36.70 19.46 1.70
CA PRO A 981 37.70 18.45 1.42
C PRO A 981 37.09 17.08 1.35
N ASN A 982 37.25 16.37 0.23
CA ASN A 982 36.70 15.03 0.06
C ASN A 982 37.80 13.96 0.05
N LEU A 983 37.54 12.85 0.71
CA LEU A 983 38.41 11.68 0.74
C LEU A 983 37.61 10.45 0.31
N LYS A 984 38.30 9.46 -0.24
CA LYS A 984 37.68 8.16 -0.49
C LYS A 984 37.41 7.43 0.81
N ARG A 985 36.23 6.92 0.97
CA ARG A 985 35.84 6.03 2.08
C ARG A 985 36.39 4.61 1.84
N ASP A 986 36.32 4.18 0.59
CA ASP A 986 36.82 2.90 0.09
C ASP A 986 37.26 3.07 -1.39
N GLU A 987 37.55 1.96 -2.11
CA GLU A 987 38.03 2.03 -3.50
C GLU A 987 37.02 2.70 -4.45
N ASP A 988 35.71 2.52 -4.19
CA ASP A 988 34.62 2.92 -5.09
C ASP A 988 33.83 4.14 -4.59
N HIS A 989 33.90 4.49 -3.30
CA HIS A 989 33.03 5.48 -2.68
C HIS A 989 33.77 6.65 -2.05
N TRP A 990 33.16 7.83 -2.22
CA TRP A 990 33.60 9.07 -1.58
C TRP A 990 32.91 9.27 -0.23
N LYS A 991 33.56 9.98 0.68
CA LYS A 991 33.05 10.30 2.01
C LYS A 991 32.02 11.44 1.97
N VAL A 992 32.25 12.48 1.19
CA VAL A 992 31.31 13.58 0.97
C VAL A 992 30.57 13.33 -0.34
N VAL A 993 29.26 13.26 -0.25
CA VAL A 993 28.35 12.93 -1.35
C VAL A 993 27.29 14.02 -1.49
N LEU A 994 26.92 14.35 -2.73
CA LEU A 994 25.81 15.27 -2.97
C LEU A 994 24.50 14.65 -2.57
N THR A 995 23.73 15.35 -1.74
CA THR A 995 22.43 14.89 -1.27
C THR A 995 21.48 14.61 -2.44
N GLU A 996 21.46 15.48 -3.48
CA GLU A 996 20.58 15.35 -4.64
C GLU A 996 20.82 14.08 -5.44
N GLU A 997 22.06 13.62 -5.55
CA GLU A 997 22.41 12.39 -6.27
C GLU A 997 21.86 11.16 -5.54
N GLU A 998 22.12 11.05 -4.23
CA GLU A 998 21.62 9.94 -3.43
C GLU A 998 20.09 10.00 -3.29
N PHE A 999 19.54 11.20 -3.15
CA PHE A 999 18.09 11.41 -3.09
C PHE A 999 17.40 10.90 -4.36
N ALA A 1000 17.89 11.30 -5.54
CA ALA A 1000 17.36 10.85 -6.82
C ALA A 1000 17.47 9.34 -6.98
N LYS A 1001 18.62 8.77 -6.66
CA LYS A 1001 18.86 7.34 -6.71
C LYS A 1001 17.84 6.58 -5.82
N ARG A 1002 17.75 6.96 -4.54
CA ARG A 1002 16.88 6.27 -3.57
C ARG A 1002 15.38 6.47 -3.82
N MET A 1003 14.99 7.63 -4.33
CA MET A 1003 13.60 7.96 -4.63
C MET A 1003 13.00 7.01 -5.69
N PHE A 1004 13.80 6.62 -6.69
CA PHE A 1004 13.37 5.80 -7.84
C PHE A 1004 13.92 4.37 -7.81
N GLU A 1005 14.65 3.98 -6.77
CA GLU A 1005 15.17 2.62 -6.62
C GLU A 1005 14.00 1.64 -6.38
N GLU A 1006 13.87 0.64 -7.26
CA GLU A 1006 12.93 -0.46 -7.08
C GLU A 1006 13.47 -1.44 -6.02
N ASN A 1007 12.65 -1.83 -5.02
CA ASN A 1007 13.04 -2.70 -3.90
C ASN A 1007 12.83 -4.19 -4.22
#